data_de30e563b0f33fb2601ee623de002aba
#
_entry.id   de30e563b0f33fb2601ee623de002aba
#
_cell.length_a   1.000
_cell.length_b   1.000
_cell.length_c   1.000
_cell.angle_alpha   90.00
_cell.angle_beta   90.00
_cell.angle_gamma   90.00
#
_symmetry.space_group_name_H-M   'P 1'
#
loop_
_entity.id
_entity.type
_entity.pdbx_description
1 polymer ?
#
loop_
_entity_poly.entity_id
_entity_poly.type
_entity_poly.pdbx_seq_one_letter_code
_entity_poly.pdbx_strand_id
1 'polypeptide(L)'
;MVKIFKGLVFAYLLQCSPFLFAQSVHQKEYKVATEADDIVTRALFDAISAEFDVSIQYVNFSSFDAILDSVAEGKSDFAANITFTEKRAKRFSYSRPTNIEYTYLFGHTDKTLDDIHNVGVPQDTIYSELIRHYYPDIEQVFYQGHDEAVELLNSGRVDGVVDAINQLKPMLLDGFDAQLLNDQISIKPVSIVSPKGLHLHELEAFSEYIHSEEVQKLLRERVAKYQFDLRQSALREGLSTLPIDLKQPIIIKLEPIFPYVVYNDDGTIEGMTAEVVYKSCDILNLNCEIVSQKNESWESMYSQFIQGDIDMIAPLTISRDRRAFSYFTQPHYSPSSVMVRRLGYKPNVYSHVSQLISERIGVVKEDFFDHLLSQMLPLKSLKRYENQQALIDALLEREVDYIAMDTAMLNHFLRLSELLPIEQDNAIGEFYQSQLSVGLAKSTKGELLAPYFSRAISMLNLDNIVARYDLRPDWRTALEYEVRLATQTQAVFLFVLIFAICVSIYLYRQSNTDNLTGLRNRRSLQLRFRQGVSPELAILYLDINRFKQINDTYGHRAGDMVLQQLSNDIKALWDGRSYRLGGDEFILIGNPTQAQLELAIEKLATITLQDGTLDEAHPISVSVGCSVNRQKTLSLESALHLADEDMYQRKQASRQETRQKPADEIRV
;
A
#
# COMPACT_ATOMS: atom_id res chain seq x y z
N MET A 1 52.32 -37.57 11.07
CA MET A 1 53.25 -36.40 11.01
C MET A 1 52.54 -35.02 10.92
N VAL A 2 51.24 -34.90 11.14
CA VAL A 2 50.51 -33.62 11.08
C VAL A 2 50.06 -33.10 12.46
N LYS A 3 50.27 -33.84 13.53
CA LYS A 3 49.91 -33.41 14.92
C LYS A 3 51.05 -32.83 15.74
N ILE A 4 52.28 -32.82 15.24
CA ILE A 4 53.46 -32.27 15.95
C ILE A 4 53.78 -30.84 15.49
N PHE A 5 53.26 -30.39 14.33
CA PHE A 5 53.53 -29.05 13.82
C PHE A 5 52.58 -27.96 14.35
N LYS A 6 51.45 -28.33 15.01
CA LYS A 6 50.54 -27.35 15.64
C LYS A 6 50.91 -26.95 17.08
N GLY A 7 51.81 -27.70 17.73
CA GLY A 7 52.26 -27.39 19.09
C GLY A 7 53.40 -26.38 19.17
N LEU A 8 54.21 -26.25 18.12
CA LEU A 8 55.38 -25.37 18.10
C LEU A 8 55.10 -23.94 17.62
N VAL A 9 53.99 -23.71 16.90
CA VAL A 9 53.58 -22.34 16.50
C VAL A 9 52.84 -21.64 17.63
N PHE A 10 52.23 -22.37 18.56
CA PHE A 10 51.52 -21.78 19.73
C PHE A 10 52.46 -21.39 20.88
N ALA A 11 53.67 -22.00 20.96
CA ALA A 11 54.69 -21.67 21.98
C ALA A 11 55.56 -20.47 21.60
N TYR A 12 55.62 -20.07 20.30
CA TYR A 12 56.38 -18.91 19.85
C TYR A 12 55.61 -17.60 19.85
N LEU A 13 54.25 -17.68 19.94
CA LEU A 13 53.37 -16.51 20.04
C LEU A 13 53.14 -16.04 21.49
N LEU A 14 53.62 -16.77 22.49
CA LEU A 14 53.47 -16.41 23.91
C LEU A 14 54.68 -15.68 24.48
N GLN A 15 55.74 -15.45 23.70
CA GLN A 15 56.95 -14.73 24.16
C GLN A 15 57.14 -13.33 23.54
N CYS A 16 56.22 -12.86 22.72
CA CYS A 16 56.16 -11.46 22.25
C CYS A 16 54.85 -10.81 22.68
N SER A 17 54.53 -10.80 23.96
CA SER A 17 53.63 -9.81 24.50
C SER A 17 54.41 -8.51 24.70
N PRO A 18 54.20 -7.48 23.89
CA PRO A 18 54.57 -6.16 24.36
C PRO A 18 53.71 -5.90 25.60
N PHE A 19 54.35 -5.53 26.69
CA PHE A 19 53.68 -4.84 27.78
C PHE A 19 52.92 -3.65 27.14
N LEU A 20 51.64 -3.85 26.77
CA LEU A 20 50.68 -2.78 26.65
C LEU A 20 50.56 -2.21 28.06
N PHE A 21 51.38 -1.19 28.34
CA PHE A 21 50.99 -0.20 29.32
C PHE A 21 49.60 0.26 28.86
N ALA A 22 48.59 -0.22 29.55
CA ALA A 22 47.29 0.46 29.57
C ALA A 22 47.62 1.84 30.18
N GLN A 23 47.98 2.81 29.34
CA GLN A 23 47.74 4.19 29.66
C GLN A 23 46.25 4.21 30.00
N SER A 24 45.94 4.42 31.27
CA SER A 24 44.64 4.90 31.69
C SER A 24 44.45 6.19 30.88
N VAL A 25 43.73 6.09 29.76
CA VAL A 25 43.15 7.26 29.09
C VAL A 25 42.31 7.88 30.18
N HIS A 26 42.79 8.94 30.81
CA HIS A 26 41.93 9.74 31.68
C HIS A 26 40.85 10.28 30.81
N GLN A 27 39.71 9.58 30.80
CA GLN A 27 38.48 10.05 30.16
C GLN A 27 38.21 11.42 30.75
N LYS A 28 38.07 12.43 29.88
CA LYS A 28 37.84 13.80 30.29
C LYS A 28 36.49 13.85 31.00
N GLU A 29 36.50 14.30 32.26
CA GLU A 29 35.28 14.38 33.08
C GLU A 29 34.78 15.82 33.10
N TYR A 30 33.45 15.98 32.87
CA TYR A 30 32.77 17.27 32.95
C TYR A 30 31.68 17.25 34.00
N LYS A 31 31.57 18.34 34.77
CA LYS A 31 30.48 18.56 35.72
C LYS A 31 29.37 19.36 35.05
N VAL A 32 28.19 18.80 35.06
CA VAL A 32 26.98 19.43 34.48
C VAL A 32 26.01 19.79 35.58
N ALA A 33 25.75 21.09 35.73
CA ALA A 33 24.77 21.58 36.69
C ALA A 33 23.36 21.37 36.13
N THR A 34 22.49 20.76 36.91
CA THR A 34 21.11 20.41 36.48
C THR A 34 20.16 20.35 37.70
N GLU A 35 18.88 20.33 37.45
CA GLU A 35 17.87 19.90 38.43
C GLU A 35 17.76 18.39 38.50
N ALA A 36 17.21 17.83 39.55
CA ALA A 36 17.16 16.38 39.78
C ALA A 36 16.36 15.67 38.64
N ASP A 37 15.28 16.28 38.20
CA ASP A 37 14.33 15.71 37.24
C ASP A 37 14.46 16.34 35.82
N ASP A 38 15.57 17.04 35.51
CA ASP A 38 15.80 17.63 34.17
C ASP A 38 16.18 16.55 33.15
N ILE A 39 15.17 15.99 32.50
CA ILE A 39 15.30 14.94 31.49
C ILE A 39 15.98 15.46 30.23
N VAL A 40 15.80 16.73 29.87
CA VAL A 40 16.35 17.32 28.64
C VAL A 40 17.87 17.44 28.76
N THR A 41 18.39 18.05 29.84
CA THR A 41 19.83 18.14 30.10
C THR A 41 20.48 16.76 30.14
N ARG A 42 19.84 15.78 30.80
CA ARG A 42 20.37 14.40 30.83
C ARG A 42 20.38 13.76 29.46
N ALA A 43 19.30 13.90 28.66
CA ALA A 43 19.26 13.33 27.31
C ALA A 43 20.34 13.88 26.39
N LEU A 44 20.61 15.19 26.46
CA LEU A 44 21.64 15.85 25.67
C LEU A 44 23.06 15.40 26.10
N PHE A 45 23.36 15.43 27.39
CA PHE A 45 24.68 15.10 27.89
C PHE A 45 24.99 13.61 27.91
N ASP A 46 24.01 12.71 28.03
CA ASP A 46 24.18 11.27 27.81
C ASP A 46 24.58 10.98 26.34
N ALA A 47 23.96 11.65 25.37
CA ALA A 47 24.33 11.55 23.98
C ALA A 47 25.74 12.09 23.70
N ILE A 48 26.09 13.24 24.28
CA ILE A 48 27.44 13.81 24.20
C ILE A 48 28.47 12.86 24.82
N SER A 49 28.18 12.29 26.00
CA SER A 49 29.06 11.33 26.68
C SER A 49 29.39 10.13 25.79
N ALA A 50 28.36 9.59 25.11
CA ALA A 50 28.53 8.42 24.25
C ALA A 50 29.33 8.73 22.96
N GLU A 51 29.14 9.88 22.34
CA GLU A 51 29.81 10.25 21.10
C GLU A 51 31.25 10.68 21.29
N PHE A 52 31.48 11.51 22.32
CA PHE A 52 32.82 12.11 22.55
C PHE A 52 33.69 11.33 23.52
N ASP A 53 33.26 10.16 24.01
CA ASP A 53 33.95 9.33 25.01
C ASP A 53 34.40 10.16 26.22
N VAL A 54 33.48 10.97 26.75
CA VAL A 54 33.69 11.82 27.94
C VAL A 54 32.82 11.34 29.10
N SER A 55 33.29 11.50 30.33
CA SER A 55 32.52 11.21 31.54
C SER A 55 31.72 12.45 31.98
N ILE A 56 30.44 12.27 32.28
CA ILE A 56 29.55 13.36 32.74
C ILE A 56 29.17 13.11 34.20
N GLN A 57 29.54 14.05 35.06
CA GLN A 57 29.10 14.09 36.47
C GLN A 57 27.98 15.10 36.62
N TYR A 58 26.75 14.61 36.84
CA TYR A 58 25.60 15.49 37.09
C TYR A 58 25.65 16.04 38.54
N VAL A 59 25.59 17.37 38.68
CA VAL A 59 25.52 18.07 39.96
C VAL A 59 24.13 18.67 40.10
N ASN A 60 23.34 18.12 41.02
CA ASN A 60 21.94 18.54 41.22
C ASN A 60 21.84 19.78 42.13
N PHE A 61 21.02 20.74 41.71
CA PHE A 61 20.68 21.95 42.47
C PHE A 61 19.19 22.04 42.66
N SER A 62 18.74 22.74 43.69
CA SER A 62 17.33 22.95 44.04
C SER A 62 16.72 24.19 43.38
N SER A 63 17.53 25.06 42.77
CA SER A 63 17.04 26.25 42.09
C SER A 63 17.84 26.57 40.82
N PHE A 64 17.18 27.22 39.89
CA PHE A 64 17.77 27.66 38.65
C PHE A 64 18.93 28.66 38.84
N ASP A 65 18.81 29.59 39.80
CA ASP A 65 19.84 30.56 40.13
C ASP A 65 21.11 29.86 40.65
N ALA A 66 20.96 28.82 41.48
CA ALA A 66 22.11 28.03 41.97
C ALA A 66 22.84 27.30 40.86
N ILE A 67 22.11 26.84 39.81
CA ILE A 67 22.73 26.27 38.61
C ILE A 67 23.58 27.31 37.88
N LEU A 68 23.00 28.50 37.66
CA LEU A 68 23.68 29.60 36.97
C LEU A 68 24.92 30.07 37.76
N ASP A 69 24.82 30.18 39.08
CA ASP A 69 25.93 30.58 39.94
C ASP A 69 27.05 29.52 39.94
N SER A 70 26.68 28.23 40.00
CA SER A 70 27.68 27.14 39.95
C SER A 70 28.51 27.17 38.67
N VAL A 71 27.85 27.41 37.51
CA VAL A 71 28.54 27.53 36.22
C VAL A 71 29.39 28.79 36.18
N ALA A 72 28.84 29.96 36.59
CA ALA A 72 29.55 31.24 36.55
C ALA A 72 30.83 31.24 37.43
N GLU A 73 30.78 30.53 38.52
CA GLU A 73 31.92 30.36 39.46
C GLU A 73 32.90 29.25 39.04
N GLY A 74 32.61 28.53 37.95
CA GLY A 74 33.45 27.42 37.46
C GLY A 74 33.44 26.17 38.37
N LYS A 75 32.40 26.03 39.23
CA LYS A 75 32.17 24.82 40.03
C LYS A 75 31.57 23.70 39.17
N SER A 76 30.81 24.07 38.14
CA SER A 76 30.32 23.20 37.08
C SER A 76 30.83 23.70 35.74
N ASP A 77 31.11 22.78 34.81
CA ASP A 77 31.65 23.10 33.48
C ASP A 77 30.54 23.54 32.53
N PHE A 78 29.36 22.93 32.64
CA PHE A 78 28.21 23.20 31.76
C PHE A 78 26.87 23.21 32.50
N ALA A 79 25.90 23.88 31.88
CA ALA A 79 24.48 23.67 32.11
C ALA A 79 23.73 23.76 30.76
N ALA A 80 22.58 23.08 30.63
CA ALA A 80 21.71 23.17 29.46
C ALA A 80 20.37 23.84 29.79
N ASN A 81 19.51 23.97 28.79
CA ASN A 81 18.20 24.62 28.91
C ASN A 81 18.26 26.08 29.35
N ILE A 82 19.33 26.80 29.02
CA ILE A 82 19.51 28.18 29.41
C ILE A 82 19.11 29.12 28.27
N THR A 83 18.08 29.92 28.51
CA THR A 83 17.63 30.95 27.58
C THR A 83 18.66 32.09 27.51
N PHE A 84 18.96 32.54 26.31
CA PHE A 84 19.86 33.67 26.09
C PHE A 84 19.24 34.99 26.59
N THR A 85 19.99 35.74 27.37
CA THR A 85 19.72 37.15 27.67
C THR A 85 21.03 37.93 27.67
N GLU A 86 20.99 39.25 27.35
CA GLU A 86 22.20 40.08 27.36
C GLU A 86 22.88 40.14 28.74
N LYS A 87 22.12 40.08 29.81
CA LYS A 87 22.61 40.03 31.18
C LYS A 87 23.41 38.76 31.44
N ARG A 88 22.86 37.63 31.02
CA ARG A 88 23.50 36.30 31.19
C ARG A 88 24.70 36.14 30.26
N ALA A 89 24.68 36.72 29.06
CA ALA A 89 25.79 36.66 28.09
C ALA A 89 27.08 37.32 28.58
N LYS A 90 27.01 38.18 29.63
CA LYS A 90 28.19 38.74 30.30
C LYS A 90 28.88 37.73 31.20
N ARG A 91 28.15 36.72 31.71
CA ARG A 91 28.65 35.70 32.64
C ARG A 91 28.99 34.36 31.99
N PHE A 92 28.32 34.07 30.84
CA PHE A 92 28.39 32.77 30.19
C PHE A 92 28.79 32.87 28.72
N SER A 93 29.39 31.80 28.23
CA SER A 93 29.50 31.49 26.80
C SER A 93 28.37 30.54 26.44
N TYR A 94 27.78 30.73 25.26
CA TYR A 94 26.58 30.02 24.78
C TYR A 94 26.94 29.14 23.56
N SER A 95 26.38 27.95 23.49
CA SER A 95 26.28 27.19 22.25
C SER A 95 25.27 27.83 21.29
N ARG A 96 25.16 27.33 20.06
CA ARG A 96 23.95 27.54 19.27
C ARG A 96 22.75 26.97 20.05
N PRO A 97 21.52 27.47 19.81
CA PRO A 97 20.33 26.88 20.45
C PRO A 97 20.24 25.38 20.19
N THR A 98 20.03 24.58 21.22
CA THR A 98 20.00 23.12 21.14
C THR A 98 18.57 22.58 20.94
N ASN A 99 17.59 23.26 21.51
CA ASN A 99 16.19 22.92 21.46
C ASN A 99 15.33 24.14 21.84
N ILE A 100 14.01 23.96 21.80
CA ILE A 100 13.02 24.90 22.31
C ILE A 100 12.64 24.44 23.71
N GLU A 101 12.43 25.39 24.64
CA GLU A 101 11.93 25.06 25.97
C GLU A 101 10.51 24.49 25.89
N TYR A 102 10.27 23.37 26.58
CA TYR A 102 8.93 22.75 26.67
C TYR A 102 8.09 23.54 27.67
N THR A 103 7.12 24.28 27.14
CA THR A 103 6.23 25.16 27.92
C THR A 103 4.82 24.55 27.94
N TYR A 104 4.16 24.60 29.10
CA TYR A 104 2.84 24.01 29.31
C TYR A 104 1.86 25.06 29.80
N LEU A 105 0.59 24.84 29.43
CA LEU A 105 -0.57 25.45 30.08
C LEU A 105 -1.13 24.39 31.05
N PHE A 106 -1.15 24.72 32.34
CA PHE A 106 -1.71 23.88 33.40
C PHE A 106 -3.10 24.38 33.79
N GLY A 107 -4.05 23.46 33.98
CA GLY A 107 -5.42 23.83 34.36
C GLY A 107 -6.29 22.63 34.70
N HIS A 108 -7.57 22.86 34.97
CA HIS A 108 -8.55 21.82 35.28
C HIS A 108 -9.19 21.19 34.04
N THR A 109 -9.06 21.80 32.89
CA THR A 109 -9.69 21.37 31.61
C THR A 109 -8.74 21.56 30.45
N ASP A 110 -8.97 20.84 29.36
CA ASP A 110 -8.28 20.95 28.06
C ASP A 110 -8.64 22.30 27.38
N LYS A 111 -8.20 23.42 27.97
CA LYS A 111 -8.32 24.75 27.37
C LYS A 111 -7.02 25.12 26.67
N THR A 112 -7.13 25.78 25.53
CA THR A 112 -6.00 26.45 24.85
C THR A 112 -5.85 27.89 25.34
N LEU A 113 -4.76 28.56 24.99
CA LEU A 113 -4.59 29.99 25.28
C LEU A 113 -5.69 30.87 24.66
N ASP A 114 -6.24 30.43 23.51
CA ASP A 114 -7.35 31.13 22.86
C ASP A 114 -8.69 31.01 23.63
N ASP A 115 -8.81 30.03 24.53
CA ASP A 115 -10.03 29.74 25.28
C ASP A 115 -10.06 30.35 26.68
N ILE A 116 -8.97 31.03 27.09
CA ILE A 116 -8.81 31.58 28.46
C ILE A 116 -8.75 33.09 28.45
N HIS A 117 -9.19 33.69 29.61
CA HIS A 117 -9.19 35.13 29.81
C HIS A 117 -8.13 35.56 30.82
N ASN A 118 -7.86 34.73 31.82
CA ASN A 118 -6.90 35.02 32.87
C ASN A 118 -5.84 33.91 32.96
N VAL A 119 -4.57 34.29 32.97
CA VAL A 119 -3.44 33.33 33.02
C VAL A 119 -2.48 33.66 34.16
N GLY A 120 -2.10 32.63 34.91
CA GLY A 120 -1.01 32.71 35.88
C GLY A 120 0.34 32.65 35.17
N VAL A 121 1.25 33.56 35.52
CA VAL A 121 2.56 33.67 34.90
C VAL A 121 3.63 33.76 35.98
N PRO A 122 4.72 32.94 35.95
CA PRO A 122 5.77 33.07 36.94
C PRO A 122 6.44 34.44 36.85
N GLN A 123 6.73 35.03 38.03
CA GLN A 123 7.35 36.33 38.11
C GLN A 123 8.76 36.31 37.47
N ASP A 124 9.17 37.43 36.88
CA ASP A 124 10.49 37.63 36.24
C ASP A 124 10.85 36.64 35.10
N THR A 125 9.82 36.04 34.50
CA THR A 125 9.99 35.16 33.34
C THR A 125 9.64 35.89 32.03
N ILE A 126 10.17 35.39 30.93
CA ILE A 126 9.89 35.91 29.56
C ILE A 126 8.44 35.63 29.11
N TYR A 127 7.71 34.73 29.79
CA TYR A 127 6.34 34.38 29.46
C TYR A 127 5.43 35.61 29.48
N SER A 128 5.63 36.52 30.44
CA SER A 128 4.86 37.76 30.58
C SER A 128 4.97 38.64 29.34
N GLU A 129 6.18 38.77 28.78
CA GLU A 129 6.41 39.58 27.56
C GLU A 129 5.79 38.93 26.35
N LEU A 130 5.93 37.61 26.21
CA LEU A 130 5.39 36.84 25.08
C LEU A 130 3.85 36.84 25.10
N ILE A 131 3.23 36.57 26.24
CA ILE A 131 1.77 36.61 26.36
C ILE A 131 1.24 38.02 26.05
N ARG A 132 1.87 39.08 26.57
CA ARG A 132 1.45 40.46 26.30
C ARG A 132 1.57 40.80 24.80
N HIS A 133 2.54 40.22 24.12
CA HIS A 133 2.78 40.49 22.69
C HIS A 133 1.82 39.71 21.78
N TYR A 134 1.61 38.43 22.04
CA TYR A 134 0.85 37.55 21.15
C TYR A 134 -0.62 37.36 21.57
N TYR A 135 -0.92 37.54 22.85
CA TYR A 135 -2.25 37.40 23.45
C TYR A 135 -2.59 38.62 24.33
N PRO A 136 -2.69 39.82 23.76
CA PRO A 136 -2.84 41.06 24.50
C PRO A 136 -4.15 41.15 25.32
N ASP A 137 -5.14 40.35 24.95
CA ASP A 137 -6.46 40.33 25.62
C ASP A 137 -6.50 39.44 26.87
N ILE A 138 -5.44 38.65 27.13
CA ILE A 138 -5.34 37.80 28.30
C ILE A 138 -4.80 38.60 29.49
N GLU A 139 -5.55 38.61 30.59
CA GLU A 139 -5.10 39.22 31.85
C GLU A 139 -4.08 38.32 32.56
N GLN A 140 -2.94 38.90 32.95
CA GLN A 140 -1.84 38.17 33.58
C GLN A 140 -1.85 38.35 35.11
N VAL A 141 -1.81 37.25 35.83
CA VAL A 141 -1.66 37.23 37.31
C VAL A 141 -0.30 36.60 37.64
N PHE A 142 0.57 37.38 38.34
CA PHE A 142 1.91 36.89 38.65
C PHE A 142 1.89 36.03 39.90
N TYR A 143 2.78 35.02 39.93
CA TYR A 143 2.96 34.12 41.07
C TYR A 143 4.45 33.77 41.29
N GLN A 144 4.75 33.31 42.50
CA GLN A 144 6.07 32.82 42.88
C GLN A 144 5.96 31.42 43.46
N GLY A 145 6.57 30.48 42.77
CA GLY A 145 6.64 29.07 43.18
C GLY A 145 5.34 28.28 42.96
N HIS A 146 5.43 27.01 43.25
CA HIS A 146 4.39 26.03 42.96
C HIS A 146 3.10 26.27 43.74
N ASP A 147 3.23 26.54 45.07
CA ASP A 147 2.07 26.68 45.98
C ASP A 147 1.13 27.83 45.57
N GLU A 148 1.69 28.98 45.17
CA GLU A 148 0.89 30.11 44.68
C GLU A 148 0.20 29.79 43.33
N ALA A 149 0.88 29.07 42.45
CA ALA A 149 0.29 28.65 41.19
C ALA A 149 -0.93 27.73 41.41
N VAL A 150 -0.80 26.76 42.33
CA VAL A 150 -1.89 25.88 42.77
C VAL A 150 -3.04 26.65 43.41
N GLU A 151 -2.73 27.62 44.27
CA GLU A 151 -3.76 28.48 44.91
C GLU A 151 -4.54 29.30 43.85
N LEU A 152 -3.83 29.87 42.86
CA LEU A 152 -4.48 30.65 41.78
C LEU A 152 -5.45 29.79 40.98
N LEU A 153 -5.08 28.56 40.64
CA LEU A 153 -5.93 27.62 39.92
C LEU A 153 -7.13 27.17 40.77
N ASN A 154 -6.89 26.74 42.00
CA ASN A 154 -7.95 26.24 42.88
C ASN A 154 -8.95 27.34 43.30
N SER A 155 -8.51 28.58 43.41
CA SER A 155 -9.40 29.73 43.72
C SER A 155 -10.18 30.23 42.50
N GLY A 156 -9.89 29.73 41.28
CA GLY A 156 -10.50 30.19 40.04
C GLY A 156 -10.11 31.61 39.63
N ARG A 157 -9.04 32.17 40.21
CA ARG A 157 -8.52 33.50 39.86
C ARG A 157 -7.86 33.50 38.47
N VAL A 158 -7.39 32.35 38.03
CA VAL A 158 -6.86 32.16 36.69
C VAL A 158 -7.51 30.94 36.05
N ASP A 159 -7.64 30.98 34.73
CA ASP A 159 -8.17 29.87 33.93
C ASP A 159 -7.10 28.81 33.68
N GLY A 160 -5.82 29.20 33.69
CA GLY A 160 -4.66 28.34 33.51
C GLY A 160 -3.38 29.01 34.02
N VAL A 161 -2.33 28.22 34.16
CA VAL A 161 -0.97 28.66 34.55
C VAL A 161 -0.01 28.26 33.48
N VAL A 162 0.82 29.16 32.97
CA VAL A 162 1.88 28.88 31.98
C VAL A 162 3.19 28.72 32.70
N ASP A 163 3.85 27.53 32.51
CA ASP A 163 5.17 27.29 33.09
C ASP A 163 5.94 26.24 32.26
N ALA A 164 7.21 25.99 32.63
CA ALA A 164 8.10 25.03 31.96
C ALA A 164 7.86 23.58 32.42
N ILE A 165 8.54 22.65 31.75
CA ILE A 165 8.43 21.19 31.98
C ILE A 165 8.78 20.76 33.41
N ASN A 166 9.60 21.51 34.15
CA ASN A 166 9.95 21.23 35.54
C ASN A 166 8.71 21.28 36.48
N GLN A 167 7.66 22.04 36.11
CA GLN A 167 6.38 22.08 36.85
C GLN A 167 5.41 20.96 36.46
N LEU A 168 5.72 20.18 35.42
CA LEU A 168 4.81 19.15 34.92
C LEU A 168 4.46 18.11 35.99
N LYS A 169 5.48 17.57 36.68
CA LYS A 169 5.28 16.55 37.73
C LYS A 169 4.46 17.07 38.92
N PRO A 170 4.84 18.16 39.59
CA PRO A 170 4.07 18.66 40.73
C PRO A 170 2.65 19.02 40.35
N MET A 171 2.43 19.70 39.23
CA MET A 171 1.07 20.08 38.79
C MET A 171 0.17 18.88 38.49
N LEU A 172 0.72 17.82 37.85
CA LEU A 172 -0.05 16.60 37.61
C LEU A 172 -0.40 15.86 38.91
N LEU A 173 0.48 15.85 39.89
CA LEU A 173 0.24 15.25 41.23
C LEU A 173 -0.85 15.98 41.98
N ASP A 174 -0.94 17.31 41.83
CA ASP A 174 -2.03 18.12 42.43
C ASP A 174 -3.36 18.02 41.62
N GLY A 175 -3.39 17.19 40.58
CA GLY A 175 -4.60 16.87 39.82
C GLY A 175 -4.92 17.82 38.69
N PHE A 176 -4.03 18.75 38.36
CA PHE A 176 -4.18 19.60 37.19
C PHE A 176 -3.81 18.85 35.91
N ASP A 177 -4.39 19.26 34.81
CA ASP A 177 -4.00 18.78 33.50
C ASP A 177 -2.90 19.68 32.89
N ALA A 178 -2.16 19.19 31.93
CA ALA A 178 -1.03 19.88 31.33
C ALA A 178 -1.07 19.77 29.80
N GLN A 179 -1.27 20.90 29.15
CA GLN A 179 -1.23 20.97 27.70
C GLN A 179 0.10 21.56 27.23
N LEU A 180 0.83 20.83 26.35
CA LEU A 180 2.04 21.35 25.73
C LEU A 180 1.67 22.44 24.75
N LEU A 181 2.24 23.63 24.93
CA LEU A 181 2.07 24.74 24.02
C LEU A 181 3.03 24.59 22.83
N ASN A 182 2.48 24.56 21.63
CA ASN A 182 3.22 24.52 20.37
C ASN A 182 3.02 25.81 19.56
N ASP A 183 2.76 26.90 20.26
CA ASP A 183 2.49 28.23 19.70
C ASP A 183 3.70 29.16 19.86
N GLN A 184 3.46 30.45 19.59
CA GLN A 184 4.49 31.49 19.64
C GLN A 184 5.08 31.74 21.01
N ILE A 185 4.40 31.32 22.11
CA ILE A 185 4.89 31.44 23.48
C ILE A 185 5.96 30.37 23.78
N SER A 186 5.86 29.20 23.16
CA SER A 186 6.82 28.10 23.34
C SER A 186 8.11 28.29 22.56
N ILE A 187 8.23 29.29 21.67
CA ILE A 187 9.43 29.52 20.85
C ILE A 187 10.50 30.23 21.68
N LYS A 188 11.04 29.53 22.67
CA LYS A 188 12.21 29.97 23.44
C LYS A 188 13.38 29.07 23.10
N PRO A 189 14.32 29.52 22.26
CA PRO A 189 15.54 28.78 22.03
C PRO A 189 16.37 28.76 23.32
N VAL A 190 16.78 27.56 23.71
CA VAL A 190 17.65 27.31 24.85
C VAL A 190 18.97 26.71 24.37
N SER A 191 20.03 26.95 25.13
CA SER A 191 21.39 26.60 24.78
C SER A 191 22.10 25.90 25.94
N ILE A 192 23.21 25.24 25.61
CA ILE A 192 24.20 24.85 26.60
C ILE A 192 25.06 26.08 26.89
N VAL A 193 25.38 26.27 28.14
CA VAL A 193 26.29 27.33 28.61
C VAL A 193 27.48 26.79 29.34
N SER A 194 28.58 27.52 29.29
CA SER A 194 29.78 27.32 30.10
C SER A 194 30.21 28.64 30.77
N PRO A 195 31.16 28.62 31.73
CA PRO A 195 31.73 29.84 32.25
C PRO A 195 32.28 30.73 31.12
N LYS A 196 32.22 32.04 31.26
CA LYS A 196 32.62 32.98 30.21
C LYS A 196 34.03 32.74 29.72
N GLY A 197 34.17 32.49 28.43
CA GLY A 197 35.48 32.26 27.76
C GLY A 197 36.06 30.85 27.91
N LEU A 198 35.40 29.97 28.68
CA LEU A 198 35.85 28.58 28.86
C LEU A 198 35.07 27.62 27.99
N HIS A 199 35.65 26.47 27.64
CA HIS A 199 35.01 25.36 26.91
C HIS A 199 34.38 25.75 25.58
N LEU A 200 34.93 26.76 24.86
CA LEU A 200 34.36 27.26 23.61
C LEU A 200 34.36 26.22 22.50
N HIS A 201 35.43 25.44 22.39
CA HIS A 201 35.54 24.38 21.39
C HIS A 201 34.53 23.23 21.65
N GLU A 202 34.38 22.85 22.90
CA GLU A 202 33.43 21.84 23.34
C GLU A 202 32.00 22.31 23.06
N LEU A 203 31.64 23.56 23.38
CA LEU A 203 30.34 24.12 23.10
C LEU A 203 29.97 24.08 21.60
N GLU A 204 30.95 24.34 20.72
CA GLU A 204 30.76 24.30 19.29
C GLU A 204 30.58 22.84 18.82
N ALA A 205 31.49 21.92 19.22
CA ALA A 205 31.43 20.52 18.84
C ALA A 205 30.17 19.83 19.36
N PHE A 206 29.80 20.05 20.62
CA PHE A 206 28.57 19.51 21.24
C PHE A 206 27.32 20.03 20.53
N SER A 207 27.30 21.34 20.23
CA SER A 207 26.19 21.96 19.51
C SER A 207 26.00 21.38 18.11
N GLU A 208 27.08 21.14 17.37
CA GLU A 208 27.03 20.53 16.05
C GLU A 208 26.47 19.11 16.09
N TYR A 209 26.93 18.29 17.03
CA TYR A 209 26.43 16.94 17.21
C TYR A 209 24.97 16.88 17.63
N ILE A 210 24.55 17.75 18.57
CA ILE A 210 23.15 17.82 19.03
C ILE A 210 22.20 18.14 17.87
N HIS A 211 22.60 18.89 16.87
CA HIS A 211 21.78 19.19 15.70
C HIS A 211 21.64 18.02 14.73
N SER A 212 22.31 16.88 14.97
CA SER A 212 22.12 15.69 14.15
C SER A 212 20.67 15.16 14.27
N GLU A 213 20.17 14.54 13.19
CA GLU A 213 18.82 13.96 13.16
C GLU A 213 18.64 12.92 14.27
N GLU A 214 19.67 12.13 14.53
CA GLU A 214 19.69 11.08 15.55
C GLU A 214 19.44 11.64 16.96
N VAL A 215 20.19 12.67 17.36
CA VAL A 215 20.06 13.27 18.70
C VAL A 215 18.73 14.01 18.85
N GLN A 216 18.28 14.72 17.82
CA GLN A 216 17.01 15.41 17.85
C GLN A 216 15.82 14.43 17.94
N LYS A 217 15.93 13.28 17.30
CA LYS A 217 14.93 12.19 17.43
C LYS A 217 14.96 11.57 18.82
N LEU A 218 16.15 11.24 19.32
CA LEU A 218 16.35 10.70 20.68
C LEU A 218 15.77 11.65 21.75
N LEU A 219 16.02 12.94 21.62
CA LEU A 219 15.50 13.93 22.55
C LEU A 219 13.97 13.95 22.57
N ARG A 220 13.34 13.99 21.39
CA ARG A 220 11.88 13.94 21.27
C ARG A 220 11.29 12.67 21.89
N GLU A 221 11.89 11.52 21.60
CA GLU A 221 11.41 10.23 22.12
C GLU A 221 11.55 10.15 23.66
N ARG A 222 12.67 10.62 24.22
CA ARG A 222 12.89 10.64 25.68
C ARG A 222 11.94 11.58 26.40
N VAL A 223 11.73 12.78 25.86
CA VAL A 223 10.79 13.76 26.44
C VAL A 223 9.36 13.24 26.35
N ALA A 224 8.93 12.72 25.21
CA ALA A 224 7.61 12.16 25.04
C ALA A 224 7.34 10.98 26.00
N LYS A 225 8.33 10.10 26.17
CA LYS A 225 8.24 8.99 27.12
C LYS A 225 8.15 9.49 28.56
N TYR A 226 8.97 10.46 28.96
CA TYR A 226 8.93 11.04 30.30
C TYR A 226 7.57 11.66 30.62
N GLN A 227 7.01 12.44 29.67
CA GLN A 227 5.69 13.02 29.80
C GLN A 227 4.60 11.95 29.95
N PHE A 228 4.69 10.88 29.15
CA PHE A 228 3.76 9.76 29.23
C PHE A 228 3.83 9.06 30.59
N ASP A 229 5.04 8.71 31.05
CA ASP A 229 5.26 8.00 32.30
C ASP A 229 4.78 8.82 33.51
N LEU A 230 4.99 10.15 33.49
CA LEU A 230 4.51 11.04 34.54
C LEU A 230 2.98 11.10 34.59
N ARG A 231 2.34 11.32 33.43
CA ARG A 231 0.86 11.39 33.33
C ARG A 231 0.24 10.06 33.77
N GLN A 232 0.78 8.94 33.30
CA GLN A 232 0.34 7.62 33.72
C GLN A 232 0.43 7.42 35.23
N SER A 233 1.56 7.81 35.84
CA SER A 233 1.79 7.69 37.29
C SER A 233 0.82 8.54 38.07
N ALA A 234 0.59 9.81 37.68
CA ALA A 234 -0.34 10.71 38.30
C ALA A 234 -1.80 10.20 38.21
N LEU A 235 -2.21 9.66 37.05
CA LEU A 235 -3.55 9.08 36.90
C LEU A 235 -3.75 7.86 37.81
N ARG A 236 -2.77 6.96 37.91
CA ARG A 236 -2.85 5.79 38.79
C ARG A 236 -2.85 6.16 40.26
N GLU A 237 -2.07 7.15 40.65
CA GLU A 237 -2.06 7.67 42.00
C GLU A 237 -3.41 8.29 42.37
N GLY A 238 -3.95 9.18 41.52
CA GLY A 238 -5.26 9.76 41.71
C GLY A 238 -6.37 8.70 41.76
N LEU A 239 -6.34 7.68 40.90
CA LEU A 239 -7.28 6.56 40.96
C LEU A 239 -7.26 5.85 42.32
N SER A 240 -6.05 5.65 42.92
CA SER A 240 -5.88 4.95 44.17
C SER A 240 -6.55 5.66 45.37
N THR A 241 -6.81 6.96 45.23
CA THR A 241 -7.46 7.80 46.26
C THR A 241 -8.98 7.81 46.15
N LEU A 242 -9.56 7.26 45.07
CA LEU A 242 -11.00 7.27 44.85
C LEU A 242 -11.74 6.34 45.85
N PRO A 243 -12.94 6.72 46.31
CA PRO A 243 -13.73 5.93 47.25
C PRO A 243 -14.50 4.80 46.54
N ILE A 244 -13.82 4.02 45.66
CA ILE A 244 -14.38 2.91 44.93
C ILE A 244 -13.46 1.70 45.02
N ASP A 245 -14.02 0.49 44.92
CA ASP A 245 -13.25 -0.75 44.92
C ASP A 245 -12.71 -1.06 43.50
N LEU A 246 -11.48 -0.67 43.24
CA LEU A 246 -10.80 -0.92 41.97
C LEU A 246 -10.34 -2.37 41.78
N LYS A 247 -10.51 -3.25 42.77
CA LYS A 247 -10.18 -4.69 42.62
C LYS A 247 -11.25 -5.43 41.83
N GLN A 248 -12.47 -4.92 41.82
CA GLN A 248 -13.54 -5.47 40.98
C GLN A 248 -13.31 -5.12 39.52
N PRO A 249 -13.58 -6.04 38.59
CA PRO A 249 -13.43 -5.74 37.17
C PRO A 249 -14.37 -4.60 36.73
N ILE A 250 -13.94 -3.86 35.72
CA ILE A 250 -14.79 -2.95 34.97
C ILE A 250 -15.45 -3.76 33.87
N ILE A 251 -16.77 -3.94 33.96
CA ILE A 251 -17.55 -4.75 33.02
C ILE A 251 -17.88 -3.91 31.79
N ILE A 252 -17.40 -4.36 30.63
CA ILE A 252 -17.46 -3.59 29.37
C ILE A 252 -18.22 -4.40 28.32
N LYS A 253 -19.09 -3.71 27.57
CA LYS A 253 -19.62 -4.23 26.32
C LYS A 253 -19.13 -3.40 25.14
N LEU A 254 -18.66 -4.10 24.11
CA LEU A 254 -18.22 -3.52 22.85
C LEU A 254 -19.20 -3.93 21.76
N GLU A 255 -19.79 -2.95 21.09
CA GLU A 255 -20.72 -3.18 19.98
C GLU A 255 -19.95 -3.71 18.74
N PRO A 256 -20.33 -4.87 18.17
CA PRO A 256 -19.68 -5.39 16.96
C PRO A 256 -20.06 -4.54 15.75
N ILE A 257 -19.31 -3.49 15.51
CA ILE A 257 -19.53 -2.52 14.42
C ILE A 257 -18.20 -2.10 13.80
N PHE A 258 -17.98 -2.48 12.54
CA PHE A 258 -16.74 -2.13 11.82
C PHE A 258 -16.73 -0.63 11.43
N PRO A 259 -15.58 0.05 11.47
CA PRO A 259 -14.23 -0.38 11.84
C PRO A 259 -13.91 -0.22 13.33
N TYR A 260 -14.91 0.03 14.15
CA TYR A 260 -14.74 0.39 15.56
C TYR A 260 -14.47 -0.81 16.45
N VAL A 261 -15.21 -1.90 16.24
CA VAL A 261 -15.08 -3.15 16.99
C VAL A 261 -15.30 -4.34 16.05
N VAL A 262 -14.34 -5.26 15.98
CA VAL A 262 -14.35 -6.45 15.14
C VAL A 262 -14.07 -7.67 16.00
N TYR A 263 -14.97 -8.64 15.99
CA TYR A 263 -14.81 -9.93 16.65
C TYR A 263 -14.28 -10.96 15.66
N ASN A 264 -13.03 -11.37 15.83
CA ASN A 264 -12.39 -12.37 15.00
C ASN A 264 -12.85 -13.80 15.40
N ASP A 265 -12.66 -14.74 14.49
CA ASP A 265 -13.06 -16.14 14.73
C ASP A 265 -12.15 -16.87 15.75
N ASP A 266 -10.97 -16.34 16.01
CA ASP A 266 -10.03 -16.80 17.05
C ASP A 266 -10.37 -16.27 18.47
N GLY A 267 -11.43 -15.47 18.59
CA GLY A 267 -11.89 -14.87 19.85
C GLY A 267 -11.20 -13.55 20.19
N THR A 268 -10.30 -13.04 19.35
CA THR A 268 -9.72 -11.70 19.54
C THR A 268 -10.70 -10.60 19.13
N ILE A 269 -10.63 -9.45 19.81
CA ILE A 269 -11.45 -8.29 19.52
C ILE A 269 -10.50 -7.15 19.09
N GLU A 270 -10.69 -6.68 17.89
CA GLU A 270 -9.89 -5.61 17.27
C GLU A 270 -10.79 -4.43 16.89
N GLY A 271 -10.18 -3.37 16.38
CA GLY A 271 -10.87 -2.18 15.91
C GLY A 271 -10.47 -0.93 16.66
N MET A 272 -10.81 0.21 16.08
CA MET A 272 -10.41 1.54 16.57
C MET A 272 -10.83 1.75 18.03
N THR A 273 -12.11 1.56 18.35
CA THR A 273 -12.64 1.75 19.68
C THR A 273 -12.17 0.67 20.66
N ALA A 274 -12.07 -0.58 20.20
CA ALA A 274 -11.55 -1.68 21.01
C ALA A 274 -10.12 -1.38 21.48
N GLU A 275 -9.26 -0.91 20.58
CA GLU A 275 -7.88 -0.53 20.88
C GLU A 275 -7.81 0.65 21.86
N VAL A 276 -8.66 1.66 21.69
CA VAL A 276 -8.76 2.80 22.61
C VAL A 276 -9.13 2.33 24.02
N VAL A 277 -10.13 1.43 24.15
CA VAL A 277 -10.55 0.88 25.44
C VAL A 277 -9.43 0.07 26.07
N TYR A 278 -8.83 -0.88 25.36
CA TYR A 278 -7.73 -1.71 25.90
C TYR A 278 -6.55 -0.86 26.38
N LYS A 279 -6.09 0.08 25.57
CA LYS A 279 -4.96 0.94 25.93
C LYS A 279 -5.28 1.87 27.09
N SER A 280 -6.53 2.35 27.18
CA SER A 280 -6.95 3.18 28.32
C SER A 280 -6.98 2.38 29.62
N CYS A 281 -7.47 1.14 29.59
CA CYS A 281 -7.43 0.24 30.74
C CYS A 281 -5.98 -0.05 31.19
N ASP A 282 -5.07 -0.26 30.22
CA ASP A 282 -3.64 -0.47 30.48
C ASP A 282 -2.97 0.76 31.12
N ILE A 283 -3.23 1.96 30.57
CA ILE A 283 -2.71 3.23 31.13
C ILE A 283 -3.14 3.36 32.59
N LEU A 284 -4.42 3.13 32.87
CA LEU A 284 -5.02 3.24 34.19
C LEU A 284 -4.69 2.07 35.13
N ASN A 285 -4.13 0.97 34.61
CA ASN A 285 -3.90 -0.30 35.32
C ASN A 285 -5.18 -0.84 35.97
N LEU A 286 -6.31 -0.78 35.23
CA LEU A 286 -7.60 -1.28 35.65
C LEU A 286 -7.85 -2.68 35.06
N ASN A 287 -8.49 -3.55 35.84
CA ASN A 287 -8.97 -4.83 35.34
C ASN A 287 -10.26 -4.62 34.55
N CYS A 288 -10.15 -4.63 33.20
CA CYS A 288 -11.28 -4.45 32.32
C CYS A 288 -11.69 -5.80 31.73
N GLU A 289 -12.95 -6.17 31.89
CA GLU A 289 -13.50 -7.43 31.39
C GLU A 289 -14.54 -7.17 30.31
N ILE A 290 -14.27 -7.64 29.09
CA ILE A 290 -15.21 -7.51 27.97
C ILE A 290 -16.12 -8.74 27.99
N VAL A 291 -17.41 -8.51 28.21
CA VAL A 291 -18.43 -9.57 28.36
C VAL A 291 -19.39 -9.65 27.18
N SER A 292 -19.24 -8.78 26.18
CA SER A 292 -20.06 -8.78 24.96
C SER A 292 -19.75 -9.97 24.04
N GLN A 293 -20.74 -10.37 23.25
CA GLN A 293 -20.66 -11.48 22.31
C GLN A 293 -20.76 -10.99 20.85
N LYS A 294 -20.13 -11.71 19.91
CA LYS A 294 -20.10 -11.38 18.48
C LYS A 294 -21.47 -11.05 17.86
N ASN A 295 -22.52 -11.73 18.31
CA ASN A 295 -23.86 -11.61 17.74
C ASN A 295 -24.86 -10.95 18.70
N GLU A 296 -24.39 -10.24 19.71
CA GLU A 296 -25.27 -9.54 20.64
C GLU A 296 -25.85 -8.27 19.99
N SER A 297 -27.17 -8.08 20.13
CA SER A 297 -27.82 -6.91 19.56
C SER A 297 -27.51 -5.62 20.37
N TRP A 298 -27.47 -4.51 19.67
CA TRP A 298 -27.33 -3.19 20.30
C TRP A 298 -28.39 -2.95 21.39
N GLU A 299 -29.65 -3.26 21.10
CA GLU A 299 -30.78 -3.10 22.04
C GLU A 299 -30.54 -3.86 23.36
N SER A 300 -30.04 -5.11 23.29
CA SER A 300 -29.70 -5.90 24.48
C SER A 300 -28.59 -5.26 25.30
N MET A 301 -27.49 -4.89 24.65
CA MET A 301 -26.34 -4.27 25.32
C MET A 301 -26.70 -2.91 25.95
N TYR A 302 -27.41 -2.09 25.20
CA TYR A 302 -27.82 -0.76 25.66
C TYR A 302 -28.84 -0.82 26.82
N SER A 303 -29.77 -1.78 26.78
CA SER A 303 -30.71 -2.01 27.89
C SER A 303 -29.98 -2.37 29.20
N GLN A 304 -29.01 -3.29 29.14
CA GLN A 304 -28.19 -3.69 30.30
C GLN A 304 -27.35 -2.53 30.80
N PHE A 305 -26.84 -1.68 29.90
CA PHE A 305 -26.10 -0.48 30.26
C PHE A 305 -26.98 0.53 31.03
N ILE A 306 -28.19 0.79 30.54
CA ILE A 306 -29.13 1.72 31.22
C ILE A 306 -29.56 1.17 32.59
N GLN A 307 -29.73 -0.15 32.73
CA GLN A 307 -30.08 -0.82 33.98
C GLN A 307 -28.92 -0.82 35.01
N GLY A 308 -27.69 -0.53 34.55
CA GLY A 308 -26.50 -0.50 35.40
C GLY A 308 -25.88 -1.90 35.61
N ASP A 309 -26.24 -2.89 34.80
CA ASP A 309 -25.67 -4.26 34.84
C ASP A 309 -24.23 -4.32 34.30
N ILE A 310 -23.84 -3.31 33.54
CA ILE A 310 -22.49 -3.13 32.99
C ILE A 310 -21.98 -1.71 33.27
N ASP A 311 -20.67 -1.58 33.41
CA ASP A 311 -20.04 -0.29 33.75
C ASP A 311 -19.81 0.60 32.52
N MET A 312 -19.45 0.01 31.38
CA MET A 312 -19.06 0.73 30.17
C MET A 312 -19.63 0.09 28.91
N ILE A 313 -19.94 0.96 27.93
CA ILE A 313 -20.33 0.58 26.58
C ILE A 313 -19.56 1.41 25.55
N ALA A 314 -19.09 0.79 24.45
CA ALA A 314 -18.39 1.49 23.39
C ALA A 314 -18.51 0.75 22.02
N PRO A 315 -18.49 1.49 20.88
CA PRO A 315 -18.54 2.95 20.78
C PRO A 315 -19.90 3.49 21.20
N LEU A 316 -19.91 4.69 21.78
CA LEU A 316 -21.16 5.38 22.11
C LEU A 316 -21.12 6.80 21.54
N THR A 317 -22.03 7.10 20.60
CA THR A 317 -22.17 8.45 20.05
C THR A 317 -22.70 9.41 21.09
N ILE A 318 -22.03 10.54 21.27
CA ILE A 318 -22.46 11.60 22.19
C ILE A 318 -23.73 12.24 21.63
N SER A 319 -24.82 12.17 22.42
CA SER A 319 -26.08 12.88 22.14
C SER A 319 -26.70 13.45 23.39
N ARG A 320 -27.63 14.41 23.23
CA ARG A 320 -28.33 15.02 24.36
C ARG A 320 -29.11 13.98 25.16
N ASP A 321 -29.80 13.07 24.50
CA ASP A 321 -30.66 12.08 25.15
C ASP A 321 -29.82 11.05 25.92
N ARG A 322 -28.70 10.63 25.33
CA ARG A 322 -27.79 9.67 25.97
C ARG A 322 -27.03 10.24 27.18
N ARG A 323 -26.85 11.56 27.26
CA ARG A 323 -26.30 12.25 28.47
C ARG A 323 -27.14 12.02 29.72
N ALA A 324 -28.41 11.70 29.58
CA ALA A 324 -29.27 11.37 30.73
C ALA A 324 -28.86 10.04 31.39
N PHE A 325 -28.29 9.10 30.63
CA PHE A 325 -28.02 7.72 31.07
C PHE A 325 -26.53 7.41 31.15
N SER A 326 -25.64 8.24 30.61
CA SER A 326 -24.21 7.97 30.60
C SER A 326 -23.37 9.21 30.91
N TYR A 327 -22.20 8.97 31.50
CA TYR A 327 -21.06 9.87 31.46
C TYR A 327 -20.24 9.53 30.26
N PHE A 328 -19.75 10.53 29.55
CA PHE A 328 -18.97 10.35 28.33
C PHE A 328 -17.50 10.67 28.58
N THR A 329 -16.63 9.90 28.00
CA THR A 329 -15.23 10.31 27.84
C THR A 329 -15.15 11.40 26.76
N GLN A 330 -13.98 12.02 26.61
CA GLN A 330 -13.71 12.79 25.41
C GLN A 330 -13.88 11.90 24.14
N PRO A 331 -14.32 12.47 23.02
CA PRO A 331 -14.47 11.70 21.80
C PRO A 331 -13.10 11.24 21.30
N HIS A 332 -13.02 9.98 20.92
CA HIS A 332 -11.82 9.41 20.32
C HIS A 332 -11.85 9.40 18.78
N TYR A 333 -13.01 9.62 18.20
CA TYR A 333 -13.19 9.73 16.75
C TYR A 333 -14.45 10.55 16.42
N SER A 334 -14.41 11.27 15.29
CA SER A 334 -15.52 12.12 14.85
C SER A 334 -15.81 11.89 13.35
N PRO A 335 -16.53 10.79 13.01
CA PRO A 335 -16.86 10.49 11.62
C PRO A 335 -17.95 11.41 11.09
N SER A 336 -17.90 11.66 9.78
CA SER A 336 -18.99 12.30 9.05
C SER A 336 -20.09 11.30 8.70
N SER A 337 -21.33 11.74 8.79
CA SER A 337 -22.53 10.95 8.48
C SER A 337 -23.01 11.26 7.07
N VAL A 338 -23.33 10.23 6.31
CA VAL A 338 -23.70 10.31 4.91
C VAL A 338 -24.96 9.49 4.61
N MET A 339 -25.71 9.93 3.59
CA MET A 339 -26.79 9.14 3.02
C MET A 339 -26.23 8.25 1.91
N VAL A 340 -26.53 6.96 1.97
CA VAL A 340 -26.05 5.93 1.02
C VAL A 340 -27.24 5.38 0.25
N ARG A 341 -27.04 5.19 -1.05
CA ARG A 341 -28.03 4.68 -2.00
C ARG A 341 -27.42 3.62 -2.91
N ARG A 342 -28.25 2.92 -3.66
CA ARG A 342 -27.75 2.01 -4.73
C ARG A 342 -27.03 2.82 -5.81
N LEU A 343 -26.01 2.25 -6.37
CA LEU A 343 -25.24 2.85 -7.46
C LEU A 343 -26.17 3.28 -8.62
N GLY A 344 -26.07 4.55 -9.00
CA GLY A 344 -26.87 5.15 -10.07
C GLY A 344 -28.33 5.42 -9.73
N TYR A 345 -28.81 5.22 -8.50
CA TYR A 345 -30.18 5.54 -8.11
C TYR A 345 -30.36 7.05 -7.93
N LYS A 346 -31.16 7.70 -8.75
CA LYS A 346 -31.54 9.13 -8.71
C LYS A 346 -30.33 10.08 -8.45
N PRO A 347 -29.26 10.05 -9.27
CA PRO A 347 -28.10 10.89 -9.06
C PRO A 347 -28.46 12.39 -9.14
N ASN A 348 -27.93 13.18 -8.20
CA ASN A 348 -28.08 14.65 -8.16
C ASN A 348 -29.54 15.16 -8.08
N VAL A 349 -30.45 14.37 -7.52
CA VAL A 349 -31.87 14.76 -7.37
C VAL A 349 -32.07 15.52 -6.05
N TYR A 350 -31.45 15.08 -4.97
CA TYR A 350 -31.63 15.64 -3.63
C TYR A 350 -30.34 16.35 -3.19
N SER A 351 -30.47 17.49 -2.55
CA SER A 351 -29.34 18.27 -2.01
C SER A 351 -29.35 18.36 -0.47
N HIS A 352 -30.42 17.86 0.20
CA HIS A 352 -30.56 17.85 1.63
C HIS A 352 -31.34 16.64 2.11
N VAL A 353 -31.01 16.13 3.30
CA VAL A 353 -31.69 14.98 3.93
C VAL A 353 -33.20 15.20 4.02
N SER A 354 -33.65 16.42 4.31
CA SER A 354 -35.08 16.76 4.41
C SER A 354 -35.90 16.49 3.12
N GLN A 355 -35.25 16.49 1.97
CA GLN A 355 -35.91 16.20 0.68
C GLN A 355 -36.18 14.71 0.47
N LEU A 356 -35.56 13.83 1.29
CA LEU A 356 -35.77 12.38 1.23
C LEU A 356 -37.11 11.93 1.84
N ILE A 357 -38.01 12.85 2.13
CA ILE A 357 -39.30 12.54 2.74
C ILE A 357 -40.16 11.61 1.86
N SER A 358 -39.97 11.62 0.55
CA SER A 358 -40.64 10.74 -0.41
C SER A 358 -40.00 9.37 -0.56
N GLU A 359 -38.73 9.21 -0.13
CA GLU A 359 -37.97 8.00 -0.31
C GLU A 359 -38.12 7.04 0.90
N ARG A 360 -37.94 5.75 0.70
CA ARG A 360 -37.94 4.77 1.78
C ARG A 360 -36.56 4.79 2.45
N ILE A 361 -36.52 5.20 3.72
CA ILE A 361 -35.26 5.31 4.47
C ILE A 361 -35.20 4.18 5.48
N GLY A 362 -34.06 3.46 5.48
CA GLY A 362 -33.72 2.42 6.43
C GLY A 362 -32.74 2.90 7.50
N VAL A 363 -32.89 2.40 8.72
CA VAL A 363 -32.02 2.63 9.87
C VAL A 363 -31.92 1.36 10.71
N VAL A 364 -30.86 1.25 11.52
CA VAL A 364 -30.81 0.22 12.56
C VAL A 364 -31.67 0.68 13.74
N LYS A 365 -32.44 -0.25 14.31
CA LYS A 365 -33.38 0.03 15.43
C LYS A 365 -32.63 0.57 16.65
N GLU A 366 -33.13 1.68 17.21
CA GLU A 366 -32.58 2.34 18.41
C GLU A 366 -31.12 2.79 18.34
N ASP A 367 -30.55 2.75 17.15
CA ASP A 367 -29.22 3.27 16.89
C ASP A 367 -29.25 4.84 16.86
N PHE A 368 -28.07 5.42 16.74
CA PHE A 368 -27.90 6.87 16.62
C PHE A 368 -28.64 7.45 15.43
N PHE A 369 -28.60 6.80 14.26
CA PHE A 369 -29.25 7.29 13.03
C PHE A 369 -30.78 7.17 13.09
N ASP A 370 -31.33 6.18 13.80
CA ASP A 370 -32.77 6.11 14.04
C ASP A 370 -33.26 7.35 14.82
N HIS A 371 -32.56 7.71 15.89
CA HIS A 371 -32.89 8.90 16.67
C HIS A 371 -32.67 10.20 15.89
N LEU A 372 -31.52 10.36 15.24
CA LEU A 372 -31.16 11.55 14.48
C LEU A 372 -32.15 11.80 13.34
N LEU A 373 -32.42 10.79 12.50
CA LEU A 373 -33.32 10.95 11.37
C LEU A 373 -34.79 11.08 11.80
N SER A 374 -35.20 10.46 12.91
CA SER A 374 -36.53 10.69 13.48
C SER A 374 -36.72 12.13 13.95
N GLN A 375 -35.67 12.79 14.48
CA GLN A 375 -35.70 14.20 14.81
C GLN A 375 -35.66 15.12 13.59
N MET A 376 -34.82 14.79 12.59
CA MET A 376 -34.69 15.58 11.35
C MET A 376 -35.91 15.46 10.44
N LEU A 377 -36.59 14.32 10.46
CA LEU A 377 -37.71 13.97 9.59
C LEU A 377 -38.92 13.48 10.43
N PRO A 378 -39.52 14.31 11.29
CA PRO A 378 -40.50 13.88 12.30
C PRO A 378 -41.81 13.30 11.69
N LEU A 379 -42.13 13.64 10.44
CA LEU A 379 -43.26 13.12 9.73
C LEU A 379 -42.98 11.88 8.87
N LYS A 380 -41.75 11.38 8.91
CA LYS A 380 -41.29 10.24 8.12
C LYS A 380 -41.33 8.96 8.92
N SER A 381 -41.97 7.93 8.38
CA SER A 381 -41.83 6.57 8.92
C SER A 381 -40.54 5.96 8.39
N LEU A 382 -39.57 5.69 9.29
CA LEU A 382 -38.33 5.00 9.00
C LEU A 382 -38.56 3.48 9.07
N LYS A 383 -37.90 2.73 8.18
CA LYS A 383 -37.82 1.28 8.27
C LYS A 383 -36.66 0.87 9.15
N ARG A 384 -36.96 0.08 10.21
CA ARG A 384 -36.01 -0.33 11.23
C ARG A 384 -35.56 -1.77 11.03
N TYR A 385 -34.26 -1.99 11.09
CA TYR A 385 -33.61 -3.29 10.92
C TYR A 385 -32.81 -3.64 12.17
N GLU A 386 -32.53 -4.93 12.37
CA GLU A 386 -31.89 -5.41 13.60
C GLU A 386 -30.38 -5.09 13.66
N ASN A 387 -29.72 -5.00 12.50
CA ASN A 387 -28.27 -4.75 12.42
C ASN A 387 -27.90 -4.14 11.05
N GLN A 388 -26.64 -3.75 10.93
CA GLN A 388 -26.10 -3.10 9.72
C GLN A 388 -26.15 -4.02 8.49
N GLN A 389 -25.93 -5.32 8.63
CA GLN A 389 -25.97 -6.23 7.50
C GLN A 389 -27.39 -6.32 6.91
N ALA A 390 -28.38 -6.52 7.78
CA ALA A 390 -29.79 -6.51 7.35
C ALA A 390 -30.21 -5.19 6.71
N LEU A 391 -29.67 -4.06 7.17
CA LEU A 391 -29.92 -2.74 6.58
C LEU A 391 -29.35 -2.63 5.17
N ILE A 392 -28.12 -3.14 4.93
CA ILE A 392 -27.49 -3.14 3.61
C ILE A 392 -28.22 -4.09 2.66
N ASP A 393 -28.57 -5.28 3.13
CA ASP A 393 -29.33 -6.26 2.34
C ASP A 393 -30.66 -5.66 1.88
N ALA A 394 -31.39 -4.97 2.76
CA ALA A 394 -32.61 -4.27 2.43
C ALA A 394 -32.43 -3.13 1.37
N LEU A 395 -31.28 -2.45 1.38
CA LEU A 395 -30.92 -1.48 0.35
C LEU A 395 -30.69 -2.17 -1.00
N LEU A 396 -29.98 -3.28 -1.01
CA LEU A 396 -29.67 -4.06 -2.22
C LEU A 396 -30.93 -4.71 -2.80
N GLU A 397 -31.80 -5.26 -1.95
CA GLU A 397 -33.08 -5.88 -2.32
C GLU A 397 -34.16 -4.88 -2.68
N ARG A 398 -33.87 -3.59 -2.63
CA ARG A 398 -34.80 -2.48 -2.95
C ARG A 398 -35.97 -2.35 -1.98
N GLU A 399 -35.86 -2.85 -0.77
CA GLU A 399 -36.83 -2.60 0.28
C GLU A 399 -36.79 -1.17 0.78
N VAL A 400 -35.58 -0.59 0.82
CA VAL A 400 -35.32 0.83 1.09
C VAL A 400 -34.53 1.46 -0.06
N ASP A 401 -34.62 2.78 -0.17
CA ASP A 401 -33.99 3.55 -1.23
C ASP A 401 -32.72 4.26 -0.75
N TYR A 402 -32.72 4.66 0.54
CA TYR A 402 -31.61 5.28 1.23
C TYR A 402 -31.40 4.67 2.61
N ILE A 403 -30.15 4.64 3.03
CA ILE A 403 -29.75 4.31 4.40
C ILE A 403 -28.77 5.37 4.91
N ALA A 404 -28.72 5.58 6.23
CA ALA A 404 -27.73 6.45 6.85
C ALA A 404 -26.61 5.60 7.47
N MET A 405 -25.37 6.03 7.28
CA MET A 405 -24.19 5.46 7.95
C MET A 405 -23.08 6.49 8.03
N ASP A 406 -22.05 6.21 8.81
CA ASP A 406 -20.85 7.03 8.79
C ASP A 406 -19.89 6.67 7.65
N THR A 407 -18.98 7.58 7.35
CA THR A 407 -18.04 7.43 6.23
C THR A 407 -17.07 6.27 6.42
N ALA A 408 -16.65 5.97 7.67
CA ALA A 408 -15.72 4.89 7.94
C ALA A 408 -16.37 3.52 7.69
N MET A 409 -17.64 3.37 8.08
CA MET A 409 -18.43 2.18 7.77
C MET A 409 -18.64 2.01 6.27
N LEU A 410 -19.05 3.07 5.58
CA LEU A 410 -19.23 3.03 4.12
C LEU A 410 -17.94 2.59 3.42
N ASN A 411 -16.81 3.18 3.80
CA ASN A 411 -15.50 2.82 3.24
C ASN A 411 -15.16 1.34 3.45
N HIS A 412 -15.53 0.78 4.58
CA HIS A 412 -15.36 -0.66 4.83
C HIS A 412 -16.16 -1.51 3.85
N PHE A 413 -17.46 -1.27 3.74
CA PHE A 413 -18.33 -2.04 2.84
C PHE A 413 -17.90 -1.93 1.38
N LEU A 414 -17.44 -0.78 0.95
CA LEU A 414 -16.93 -0.57 -0.40
C LEU A 414 -15.58 -1.28 -0.66
N ARG A 415 -14.89 -1.77 0.37
CA ARG A 415 -13.60 -2.50 0.27
C ARG A 415 -13.74 -4.01 0.31
N LEU A 416 -14.89 -4.53 0.71
CA LEU A 416 -15.15 -5.96 0.64
C LEU A 416 -14.94 -6.44 -0.80
N SER A 417 -14.42 -7.65 -0.98
CA SER A 417 -14.01 -8.23 -2.27
C SER A 417 -15.12 -8.34 -3.31
N GLU A 418 -16.37 -8.28 -2.89
CA GLU A 418 -17.53 -8.09 -3.75
C GLU A 418 -17.83 -6.59 -3.77
N LEU A 419 -17.58 -5.95 -4.91
CA LEU A 419 -17.93 -4.55 -5.15
C LEU A 419 -19.45 -4.38 -4.95
N LEU A 420 -19.84 -3.98 -3.75
CA LEU A 420 -21.24 -3.70 -3.45
C LEU A 420 -21.71 -2.52 -4.32
N PRO A 421 -22.84 -2.64 -5.02
CA PRO A 421 -23.35 -1.58 -5.89
C PRO A 421 -24.07 -0.47 -5.09
N ILE A 422 -23.34 0.09 -4.11
CA ILE A 422 -23.80 1.21 -3.27
C ILE A 422 -22.85 2.39 -3.41
N GLU A 423 -23.36 3.58 -3.18
CA GLU A 423 -22.58 4.82 -3.23
C GLU A 423 -23.13 5.86 -2.25
N GLN A 424 -22.26 6.76 -1.81
CA GLN A 424 -22.69 7.97 -1.11
C GLN A 424 -23.46 8.90 -2.06
N ASP A 425 -24.52 9.53 -1.58
CA ASP A 425 -25.16 10.62 -2.32
C ASP A 425 -24.36 11.91 -2.14
N ASN A 426 -23.46 12.18 -3.10
CA ASN A 426 -22.56 13.33 -3.04
C ASN A 426 -23.30 14.68 -3.16
N ALA A 427 -24.54 14.70 -3.67
CA ALA A 427 -25.32 15.94 -3.77
C ALA A 427 -25.91 16.34 -2.41
N ILE A 428 -26.24 15.35 -1.57
CA ILE A 428 -26.59 15.60 -0.15
C ILE A 428 -25.33 15.87 0.66
N GLY A 429 -24.23 15.16 0.35
CA GLY A 429 -22.95 15.29 1.05
C GLY A 429 -22.97 14.77 2.48
N GLU A 430 -22.08 15.31 3.29
CA GLU A 430 -22.00 15.04 4.72
C GLU A 430 -23.05 15.91 5.43
N PHE A 431 -24.00 15.27 6.11
CA PHE A 431 -25.12 16.00 6.71
C PHE A 431 -25.03 16.15 8.23
N TYR A 432 -24.13 15.41 8.88
CA TYR A 432 -23.88 15.47 10.32
C TYR A 432 -22.47 15.00 10.62
N GLN A 433 -21.87 15.53 11.71
CA GLN A 433 -20.62 15.02 12.26
C GLN A 433 -20.89 14.48 13.65
N SER A 434 -20.78 13.18 13.81
CA SER A 434 -20.96 12.51 15.09
C SER A 434 -19.67 12.52 15.91
N GLN A 435 -19.79 12.34 17.21
CA GLN A 435 -18.68 12.22 18.15
C GLN A 435 -18.77 10.88 18.86
N LEU A 436 -17.84 9.97 18.55
CA LEU A 436 -17.76 8.64 19.17
C LEU A 436 -16.89 8.69 20.42
N SER A 437 -17.42 8.19 21.51
CA SER A 437 -16.74 8.12 22.80
C SER A 437 -16.97 6.78 23.48
N VAL A 438 -16.43 6.63 24.68
CA VAL A 438 -16.76 5.54 25.60
C VAL A 438 -17.81 6.07 26.58
N GLY A 439 -18.93 5.37 26.71
CA GLY A 439 -19.98 5.68 27.68
C GLY A 439 -19.76 4.90 28.96
N LEU A 440 -19.83 5.62 30.12
CA LEU A 440 -19.84 5.02 31.45
C LEU A 440 -21.23 5.15 32.06
N ALA A 441 -21.70 4.09 32.73
CA ALA A 441 -23.02 4.05 33.33
C ALA A 441 -23.22 5.21 34.34
N LYS A 442 -24.46 5.69 34.47
CA LYS A 442 -24.87 6.76 35.40
C LYS A 442 -24.88 6.23 36.84
N SER A 443 -23.69 5.98 37.35
CA SER A 443 -23.42 5.51 38.73
C SER A 443 -22.30 6.33 39.35
N THR A 444 -22.11 6.24 40.66
CA THR A 444 -20.98 6.86 41.36
C THR A 444 -19.64 6.39 40.79
N LYS A 445 -19.54 5.09 40.45
CA LYS A 445 -18.35 4.51 39.81
C LYS A 445 -18.08 5.16 38.44
N GLY A 446 -19.12 5.27 37.60
CA GLY A 446 -19.00 5.89 36.28
C GLY A 446 -18.66 7.38 36.34
N GLU A 447 -19.24 8.14 37.28
CA GLU A 447 -18.96 9.57 37.51
C GLU A 447 -17.48 9.79 37.83
N LEU A 448 -16.96 9.01 38.77
CA LEU A 448 -15.57 9.12 39.23
C LEU A 448 -14.56 8.63 38.16
N LEU A 449 -14.89 7.60 37.38
CA LEU A 449 -13.98 7.02 36.38
C LEU A 449 -13.95 7.78 35.05
N ALA A 450 -15.04 8.43 34.63
CA ALA A 450 -15.11 9.07 33.31
C ALA A 450 -14.00 10.12 33.06
N PRO A 451 -13.63 10.99 34.02
CA PRO A 451 -12.50 11.91 33.83
C PRO A 451 -11.15 11.20 33.62
N TYR A 452 -10.93 10.10 34.35
CA TYR A 452 -9.69 9.33 34.22
C TYR A 452 -9.57 8.62 32.86
N PHE A 453 -10.67 8.01 32.39
CA PHE A 453 -10.70 7.45 31.04
C PHE A 453 -10.53 8.53 29.97
N SER A 454 -11.14 9.71 30.13
CA SER A 454 -10.91 10.84 29.21
C SER A 454 -9.43 11.22 29.13
N ARG A 455 -8.77 11.36 30.30
CA ARG A 455 -7.34 11.68 30.35
C ARG A 455 -6.47 10.54 29.81
N ALA A 456 -6.82 9.28 30.05
CA ALA A 456 -6.10 8.15 29.46
C ALA A 456 -6.23 8.14 27.94
N ILE A 457 -7.40 8.46 27.39
CA ILE A 457 -7.64 8.57 25.95
C ILE A 457 -6.84 9.74 25.36
N SER A 458 -6.73 10.89 26.04
CA SER A 458 -5.91 12.03 25.57
C SER A 458 -4.40 11.71 25.49
N MET A 459 -3.94 10.72 26.24
CA MET A 459 -2.56 10.24 26.15
C MET A 459 -2.29 9.33 24.95
N LEU A 460 -3.32 8.86 24.25
CA LEU A 460 -3.18 7.99 23.09
C LEU A 460 -2.90 8.81 21.83
N ASN A 461 -2.08 8.25 20.94
CA ASN A 461 -1.95 8.79 19.59
C ASN A 461 -3.15 8.35 18.75
N LEU A 462 -4.27 9.08 18.88
CA LEU A 462 -5.53 8.77 18.21
C LEU A 462 -5.37 8.79 16.68
N ASP A 463 -4.59 9.71 16.12
CA ASP A 463 -4.36 9.79 14.66
C ASP A 463 -3.76 8.49 14.11
N ASN A 464 -2.79 7.92 14.83
CA ASN A 464 -2.19 6.63 14.44
C ASN A 464 -3.17 5.45 14.59
N ILE A 465 -4.04 5.49 15.58
CA ILE A 465 -5.09 4.47 15.76
C ILE A 465 -6.09 4.61 14.62
N VAL A 466 -6.61 5.82 14.41
CA VAL A 466 -7.58 6.12 13.33
C VAL A 466 -7.01 5.73 11.95
N ALA A 467 -5.79 6.11 11.63
CA ALA A 467 -5.16 5.83 10.34
C ALA A 467 -5.04 4.32 10.01
N ARG A 468 -5.04 3.45 11.03
CA ARG A 468 -5.01 1.99 10.81
C ARG A 468 -6.37 1.42 10.43
N TYR A 469 -7.46 2.02 10.86
CA TYR A 469 -8.82 1.50 10.72
C TYR A 469 -9.68 2.34 9.78
N ASP A 470 -9.59 3.68 9.82
CA ASP A 470 -10.26 4.59 8.87
C ASP A 470 -9.37 4.81 7.65
N LEU A 471 -9.43 3.86 6.73
CA LEU A 471 -8.70 3.92 5.48
C LEU A 471 -9.46 4.84 4.52
N ARG A 472 -9.17 6.14 4.58
CA ARG A 472 -9.76 7.17 3.72
C ARG A 472 -9.38 7.02 2.24
N PRO A 473 -10.05 7.73 1.34
CA PRO A 473 -10.54 7.32 0.02
C PRO A 473 -9.52 7.14 -1.11
N ASP A 474 -8.24 7.10 -0.88
CA ASP A 474 -7.27 6.73 -1.91
C ASP A 474 -7.40 5.25 -2.37
N TRP A 475 -8.22 4.46 -1.67
CA TRP A 475 -8.49 3.07 -2.06
C TRP A 475 -9.22 2.96 -3.41
N ARG A 476 -10.09 3.92 -3.76
CA ARG A 476 -10.74 3.91 -5.09
C ARG A 476 -9.72 4.16 -6.19
N THR A 477 -8.83 5.13 -6.02
CA THR A 477 -7.74 5.39 -6.97
C THR A 477 -6.75 4.22 -7.01
N ALA A 478 -6.45 3.59 -5.87
CA ALA A 478 -5.63 2.39 -5.80
C ALA A 478 -6.30 1.20 -6.49
N LEU A 479 -7.61 0.97 -6.25
CA LEU A 479 -8.38 -0.08 -6.90
C LEU A 479 -8.51 0.16 -8.41
N GLU A 480 -8.81 1.41 -8.83
CA GLU A 480 -8.84 1.78 -10.25
C GLU A 480 -7.48 1.57 -10.92
N TYR A 481 -6.40 1.87 -10.21
CA TYR A 481 -5.04 1.61 -10.69
C TYR A 481 -4.78 0.10 -10.82
N GLU A 482 -5.14 -0.71 -9.83
CA GLU A 482 -5.00 -2.18 -9.89
C GLU A 482 -5.83 -2.80 -11.01
N VAL A 483 -7.10 -2.38 -11.17
CA VAL A 483 -7.96 -2.83 -12.26
C VAL A 483 -7.39 -2.41 -13.62
N ARG A 484 -6.88 -1.20 -13.74
CA ARG A 484 -6.23 -0.71 -14.96
C ARG A 484 -4.95 -1.49 -15.25
N LEU A 485 -4.15 -1.77 -14.25
CA LEU A 485 -2.94 -2.59 -14.38
C LEU A 485 -3.28 -4.03 -14.80
N ALA A 486 -4.30 -4.63 -14.20
CA ALA A 486 -4.80 -5.97 -14.56
C ALA A 486 -5.31 -6.02 -16.00
N THR A 487 -6.06 -5.03 -16.44
CA THR A 487 -6.55 -4.95 -17.84
C THR A 487 -5.40 -4.73 -18.83
N GLN A 488 -4.41 -3.92 -18.49
CA GLN A 488 -3.20 -3.73 -19.30
C GLN A 488 -2.37 -5.02 -19.41
N THR A 489 -2.19 -5.73 -18.31
CA THR A 489 -1.45 -7.01 -18.31
C THR A 489 -2.19 -8.07 -19.12
N GLN A 490 -3.51 -8.15 -19.04
CA GLN A 490 -4.33 -9.04 -19.88
C GLN A 490 -4.22 -8.68 -21.37
N ALA A 491 -4.25 -7.39 -21.71
CA ALA A 491 -4.07 -6.93 -23.09
C ALA A 491 -2.70 -7.28 -23.65
N VAL A 492 -1.63 -7.09 -22.86
CA VAL A 492 -0.25 -7.50 -23.24
C VAL A 492 -0.18 -9.01 -23.43
N PHE A 493 -0.77 -9.80 -22.52
CA PHE A 493 -0.77 -11.25 -22.63
C PHE A 493 -1.49 -11.72 -23.90
N LEU A 494 -2.64 -11.12 -24.21
CA LEU A 494 -3.39 -11.41 -25.43
C LEU A 494 -2.58 -11.05 -26.69
N PHE A 495 -1.90 -9.91 -26.68
CA PHE A 495 -1.02 -9.50 -27.78
C PHE A 495 0.13 -10.49 -28.00
N VAL A 496 0.81 -10.92 -26.94
CA VAL A 496 1.89 -11.93 -27.00
C VAL A 496 1.36 -13.25 -27.53
N LEU A 497 0.17 -13.67 -27.11
CA LEU A 497 -0.47 -14.89 -27.59
C LEU A 497 -0.77 -14.82 -29.10
N ILE A 498 -1.37 -13.72 -29.56
CA ILE A 498 -1.65 -13.49 -30.98
C ILE A 498 -0.35 -13.47 -31.79
N PHE A 499 0.67 -12.78 -31.30
CA PHE A 499 1.98 -12.73 -31.93
C PHE A 499 2.60 -14.13 -32.04
N ALA A 500 2.56 -14.94 -30.99
CA ALA A 500 3.05 -16.32 -30.99
C ALA A 500 2.30 -17.20 -32.01
N ILE A 501 0.98 -17.02 -32.14
CA ILE A 501 0.16 -17.71 -33.14
C ILE A 501 0.58 -17.27 -34.56
N CYS A 502 0.75 -15.98 -34.80
CA CYS A 502 1.19 -15.46 -36.11
C CYS A 502 2.58 -16.01 -36.50
N VAL A 503 3.52 -15.99 -35.55
CA VAL A 503 4.86 -16.57 -35.75
C VAL A 503 4.76 -18.07 -36.03
N SER A 504 3.93 -18.80 -35.32
CA SER A 504 3.72 -20.23 -35.53
C SER A 504 3.16 -20.53 -36.92
N ILE A 505 2.17 -19.75 -37.36
CA ILE A 505 1.61 -19.86 -38.72
C ILE A 505 2.66 -19.52 -39.78
N TYR A 506 3.45 -18.47 -39.56
CA TYR A 506 4.54 -18.12 -40.49
C TYR A 506 5.57 -19.23 -40.62
N LEU A 507 6.07 -19.75 -39.48
CA LEU A 507 7.02 -20.87 -39.47
C LEU A 507 6.45 -22.15 -40.10
N TYR A 508 5.15 -22.41 -39.83
CA TYR A 508 4.46 -23.55 -40.44
C TYR A 508 4.39 -23.42 -41.95
N ARG A 509 4.09 -22.23 -42.50
CA ARG A 509 4.08 -21.97 -43.94
C ARG A 509 5.47 -22.12 -44.53
N GLN A 510 6.48 -21.52 -43.93
CA GLN A 510 7.87 -21.60 -44.39
C GLN A 510 8.39 -23.03 -44.40
N SER A 511 8.04 -23.86 -43.43
CA SER A 511 8.46 -25.26 -43.35
C SER A 511 7.76 -26.20 -44.34
N ASN A 512 6.59 -25.78 -44.89
CA ASN A 512 5.75 -26.65 -45.75
C ASN A 512 5.69 -26.19 -47.21
N THR A 513 6.34 -25.09 -47.57
CA THR A 513 6.40 -24.59 -48.97
C THR A 513 7.83 -24.64 -49.49
N ASP A 514 7.97 -24.77 -50.81
CA ASP A 514 9.24 -24.61 -51.53
C ASP A 514 9.47 -23.12 -51.83
N ASN A 515 10.60 -22.59 -51.40
CA ASN A 515 10.86 -21.14 -51.46
C ASN A 515 11.04 -20.63 -52.91
N LEU A 516 11.47 -21.47 -53.86
CA LEU A 516 11.67 -21.04 -55.22
C LEU A 516 10.37 -20.99 -56.01
N THR A 517 9.55 -22.04 -55.86
CA THR A 517 8.35 -22.24 -56.70
C THR A 517 7.06 -21.84 -56.02
N GLY A 518 7.07 -21.68 -54.67
CA GLY A 518 5.89 -21.41 -53.86
C GLY A 518 4.88 -22.59 -53.84
N LEU A 519 5.22 -23.73 -54.39
CA LEU A 519 4.46 -24.98 -54.27
C LEU A 519 4.74 -25.61 -52.90
N ARG A 520 3.96 -26.63 -52.54
CA ARG A 520 4.23 -27.39 -51.32
C ARG A 520 5.50 -28.23 -51.51
N ASN A 521 6.26 -28.37 -50.40
CA ASN A 521 7.51 -29.14 -50.44
C ASN A 521 7.28 -30.65 -50.17
N ARG A 522 8.33 -31.44 -50.30
CA ARG A 522 8.36 -32.90 -50.04
C ARG A 522 7.84 -33.26 -48.64
N ARG A 523 8.20 -32.46 -47.62
CA ARG A 523 7.74 -32.66 -46.24
C ARG A 523 6.21 -32.51 -46.11
N SER A 524 5.66 -31.53 -46.75
CA SER A 524 4.19 -31.31 -46.78
C SER A 524 3.46 -32.47 -47.48
N LEU A 525 4.03 -33.03 -48.55
CA LEU A 525 3.51 -34.21 -49.22
C LEU A 525 3.47 -35.43 -48.31
N GLN A 526 4.62 -35.74 -47.65
CA GLN A 526 4.73 -36.85 -46.72
C GLN A 526 3.77 -36.74 -45.52
N LEU A 527 3.68 -35.56 -44.92
CA LEU A 527 2.78 -35.34 -43.81
C LEU A 527 1.30 -35.50 -44.18
N ARG A 528 0.92 -35.01 -45.36
CA ARG A 528 -0.48 -35.04 -45.80
C ARG A 528 -0.94 -36.47 -46.20
N PHE A 529 -0.08 -37.23 -46.83
CA PHE A 529 -0.39 -38.56 -47.32
C PHE A 529 0.28 -39.67 -46.48
N ARG A 530 0.53 -39.39 -45.20
CA ARG A 530 1.12 -40.38 -44.27
C ARG A 530 0.27 -41.65 -44.14
N GLN A 531 -1.05 -41.54 -44.31
CA GLN A 531 -1.98 -42.68 -44.23
C GLN A 531 -2.25 -43.32 -45.62
N GLY A 532 -1.54 -42.87 -46.64
CA GLY A 532 -1.70 -43.36 -48.02
C GLY A 532 -2.51 -42.42 -48.92
N VAL A 533 -2.58 -42.75 -50.19
CA VAL A 533 -3.31 -42.01 -51.23
C VAL A 533 -4.51 -42.82 -51.66
N SER A 534 -5.71 -42.19 -51.52
CA SER A 534 -7.00 -42.79 -51.93
C SER A 534 -7.00 -43.19 -53.42
N PRO A 535 -7.66 -44.28 -53.80
CA PRO A 535 -7.79 -44.73 -55.19
C PRO A 535 -8.46 -43.70 -56.13
N GLU A 536 -9.30 -42.82 -55.58
CA GLU A 536 -10.00 -41.76 -56.31
C GLU A 536 -9.11 -40.58 -56.73
N LEU A 537 -7.93 -40.43 -56.08
CA LEU A 537 -7.02 -39.32 -56.41
C LEU A 537 -6.11 -39.70 -57.57
N ALA A 538 -6.06 -38.88 -58.57
CA ALA A 538 -5.05 -38.96 -59.62
C ALA A 538 -3.71 -38.42 -59.10
N ILE A 539 -2.61 -39.06 -59.46
CA ILE A 539 -1.25 -38.57 -59.23
C ILE A 539 -0.58 -38.37 -60.63
N LEU A 540 -0.08 -37.16 -60.81
CA LEU A 540 0.79 -36.84 -61.91
C LEU A 540 2.21 -36.63 -61.34
N TYR A 541 3.17 -37.32 -61.93
CA TYR A 541 4.60 -37.15 -61.68
C TYR A 541 5.23 -36.47 -62.91
N LEU A 542 5.88 -35.31 -62.64
CA LEU A 542 6.49 -34.53 -63.72
C LEU A 542 8.00 -34.41 -63.47
N ASP A 543 8.76 -34.52 -64.53
CA ASP A 543 10.24 -34.46 -64.59
C ASP A 543 10.65 -33.59 -65.75
N ILE A 544 11.44 -32.54 -65.57
CA ILE A 544 11.89 -31.66 -66.64
C ILE A 544 13.04 -32.34 -67.41
N ASN A 545 12.81 -32.64 -68.66
CA ASN A 545 13.79 -33.35 -69.48
C ASN A 545 15.08 -32.52 -69.65
N ARG A 546 16.23 -33.16 -69.41
CA ARG A 546 17.57 -32.56 -69.53
C ARG A 546 17.77 -31.31 -68.70
N PHE A 547 17.10 -31.16 -67.54
CA PHE A 547 17.19 -29.99 -66.69
C PHE A 547 18.63 -29.66 -66.30
N LYS A 548 19.46 -30.67 -66.02
CA LYS A 548 20.89 -30.49 -65.76
C LYS A 548 21.58 -29.78 -66.92
N GLN A 549 21.27 -30.17 -68.15
CA GLN A 549 21.90 -29.61 -69.38
C GLN A 549 21.47 -28.13 -69.58
N ILE A 550 20.20 -27.77 -69.14
CA ILE A 550 19.75 -26.40 -69.16
C ILE A 550 20.56 -25.57 -68.12
N ASN A 551 20.75 -26.08 -66.93
CA ASN A 551 21.57 -25.42 -65.90
C ASN A 551 23.06 -25.28 -66.37
N ASP A 552 23.63 -26.33 -66.96
CA ASP A 552 25.01 -26.31 -67.38
C ASP A 552 25.27 -25.37 -68.60
N THR A 553 24.24 -25.17 -69.45
CA THR A 553 24.35 -24.33 -70.66
C THR A 553 23.99 -22.90 -70.43
N TYR A 554 22.90 -22.64 -69.66
CA TYR A 554 22.30 -21.29 -69.48
C TYR A 554 22.42 -20.73 -68.06
N GLY A 555 23.04 -21.53 -67.19
CA GLY A 555 23.23 -21.14 -65.76
C GLY A 555 22.03 -21.42 -64.88
N HIS A 556 22.28 -21.51 -63.57
CA HIS A 556 21.26 -21.88 -62.60
C HIS A 556 20.06 -20.90 -62.57
N ARG A 557 20.28 -19.60 -62.91
CA ARG A 557 19.17 -18.62 -63.03
C ARG A 557 18.15 -19.02 -64.09
N ALA A 558 18.60 -19.51 -65.23
CA ALA A 558 17.73 -20.03 -66.30
C ALA A 558 16.94 -21.25 -65.84
N GLY A 559 17.59 -22.16 -65.11
CA GLY A 559 16.91 -23.30 -64.48
C GLY A 559 15.89 -22.94 -63.49
N ASP A 560 16.18 -21.91 -62.60
CA ASP A 560 15.22 -21.37 -61.64
C ASP A 560 13.99 -20.77 -62.32
N MET A 561 14.17 -20.03 -63.42
CA MET A 561 13.06 -19.50 -64.23
C MET A 561 12.19 -20.61 -64.83
N VAL A 562 12.80 -21.69 -65.34
CA VAL A 562 12.07 -22.87 -65.86
C VAL A 562 11.21 -23.51 -64.76
N LEU A 563 11.79 -23.69 -63.55
CA LEU A 563 11.08 -24.24 -62.41
C LEU A 563 9.90 -23.34 -61.95
N GLN A 564 10.14 -22.02 -61.94
CA GLN A 564 9.10 -21.04 -61.61
C GLN A 564 7.98 -21.02 -62.67
N GLN A 565 8.33 -21.05 -63.94
CA GLN A 565 7.36 -21.09 -65.04
C GLN A 565 6.51 -22.37 -64.95
N LEU A 566 7.12 -23.56 -64.81
CA LEU A 566 6.37 -24.80 -64.64
C LEU A 566 5.46 -24.75 -63.43
N SER A 567 5.93 -24.20 -62.34
CA SER A 567 5.09 -24.08 -61.15
C SER A 567 3.90 -23.11 -61.32
N ASN A 568 4.06 -22.04 -62.13
CA ASN A 568 2.97 -21.14 -62.51
C ASN A 568 1.95 -21.81 -63.40
N ASP A 569 2.44 -22.58 -64.39
CA ASP A 569 1.59 -23.38 -65.31
C ASP A 569 0.81 -24.45 -64.53
N ILE A 570 1.48 -25.12 -63.57
CA ILE A 570 0.82 -26.05 -62.65
C ILE A 570 -0.29 -25.36 -61.84
N LYS A 571 -0.02 -24.19 -61.25
CA LYS A 571 -1.02 -23.43 -60.47
C LYS A 571 -2.22 -22.99 -61.31
N ALA A 572 -1.99 -22.69 -62.59
CA ALA A 572 -3.04 -22.27 -63.51
C ALA A 572 -3.90 -23.43 -64.05
N LEU A 573 -3.32 -24.63 -64.19
CA LEU A 573 -3.98 -25.75 -64.84
C LEU A 573 -4.50 -26.82 -63.87
N TRP A 574 -4.01 -26.86 -62.66
CA TRP A 574 -4.29 -27.92 -61.70
C TRP A 574 -5.00 -27.43 -60.43
N ASP A 575 -6.25 -27.79 -60.28
CA ASP A 575 -7.02 -27.45 -59.09
C ASP A 575 -6.68 -28.28 -57.83
N GLY A 576 -5.88 -29.31 -57.98
CA GLY A 576 -5.44 -30.17 -56.89
C GLY A 576 -4.27 -29.61 -56.10
N ARG A 577 -3.66 -30.46 -55.32
CA ARG A 577 -2.46 -30.12 -54.55
C ARG A 577 -1.22 -30.36 -55.35
N SER A 578 -0.34 -29.39 -55.36
CA SER A 578 0.91 -29.44 -56.14
C SER A 578 2.11 -29.37 -55.19
N TYR A 579 3.09 -30.21 -55.47
CA TYR A 579 4.28 -30.36 -54.66
C TYR A 579 5.53 -30.37 -55.56
N ARG A 580 6.63 -29.81 -55.03
CA ARG A 580 7.96 -30.01 -55.57
C ARG A 580 8.74 -30.94 -54.65
N LEU A 581 9.25 -32.06 -55.14
CA LEU A 581 10.02 -33.03 -54.36
C LEU A 581 11.46 -32.58 -54.14
N GLY A 582 12.05 -31.93 -55.13
CA GLY A 582 13.43 -31.45 -55.18
C GLY A 582 13.95 -31.46 -56.63
N GLY A 583 14.96 -30.65 -56.92
CA GLY A 583 15.47 -30.55 -58.29
C GLY A 583 14.36 -30.13 -59.27
N ASP A 584 14.13 -31.01 -60.25
CA ASP A 584 13.19 -30.85 -61.37
C ASP A 584 11.93 -31.70 -61.26
N GLU A 585 11.69 -32.33 -60.11
CA GLU A 585 10.58 -33.26 -59.86
C GLU A 585 9.38 -32.57 -59.22
N PHE A 586 8.18 -32.71 -59.81
CA PHE A 586 6.94 -32.20 -59.32
C PHE A 586 5.84 -33.27 -59.20
N ILE A 587 5.02 -33.17 -58.20
CA ILE A 587 3.91 -34.09 -57.97
C ILE A 587 2.60 -33.27 -57.86
N LEU A 588 1.62 -33.68 -58.65
CA LEU A 588 0.27 -33.13 -58.58
C LEU A 588 -0.67 -34.24 -58.09
N ILE A 589 -1.48 -33.95 -57.12
CA ILE A 589 -2.45 -34.90 -56.56
C ILE A 589 -3.82 -34.20 -56.48
N GLY A 590 -4.82 -34.79 -57.10
CA GLY A 590 -6.16 -34.22 -57.11
C GLY A 590 -7.18 -35.25 -57.60
N ASN A 591 -8.40 -34.80 -57.81
CA ASN A 591 -9.47 -35.59 -58.38
C ASN A 591 -10.03 -34.92 -59.68
N PRO A 592 -9.23 -34.81 -60.73
CA PRO A 592 -9.65 -34.20 -61.98
C PRO A 592 -10.65 -35.10 -62.73
N THR A 593 -11.48 -34.51 -63.54
CA THR A 593 -12.22 -35.25 -64.58
C THR A 593 -11.23 -35.76 -65.64
N GLN A 594 -11.64 -36.76 -66.40
CA GLN A 594 -10.79 -37.34 -67.49
C GLN A 594 -10.29 -36.27 -68.50
N ALA A 595 -11.20 -35.31 -68.86
CA ALA A 595 -10.85 -34.21 -69.73
C ALA A 595 -9.84 -33.22 -69.13
N GLN A 596 -9.96 -32.93 -67.84
CA GLN A 596 -9.02 -32.08 -67.12
C GLN A 596 -7.66 -32.75 -66.96
N LEU A 597 -7.65 -34.05 -66.74
CA LEU A 597 -6.40 -34.83 -66.60
C LEU A 597 -5.63 -34.86 -67.98
N GLU A 598 -6.33 -35.13 -69.08
CA GLU A 598 -5.74 -35.14 -70.41
C GLU A 598 -5.21 -33.76 -70.80
N LEU A 599 -5.97 -32.71 -70.54
CA LEU A 599 -5.53 -31.36 -70.80
C LEU A 599 -4.31 -30.97 -69.96
N ALA A 600 -4.28 -31.36 -68.68
CA ALA A 600 -3.15 -31.09 -67.80
C ALA A 600 -1.87 -31.83 -68.27
N ILE A 601 -1.99 -33.11 -68.70
CA ILE A 601 -0.89 -33.86 -69.26
C ILE A 601 -0.39 -33.21 -70.55
N GLU A 602 -1.27 -32.84 -71.46
CA GLU A 602 -0.90 -32.20 -72.73
C GLU A 602 -0.22 -30.84 -72.50
N LYS A 603 -0.82 -29.97 -71.70
CA LYS A 603 -0.34 -28.60 -71.50
C LYS A 603 0.95 -28.57 -70.68
N LEU A 604 1.10 -29.44 -69.67
CA LEU A 604 2.30 -29.51 -68.81
C LEU A 604 3.45 -30.27 -69.42
N ALA A 605 3.25 -30.96 -70.54
CA ALA A 605 4.33 -31.69 -71.29
C ALA A 605 5.35 -30.71 -71.89
N THR A 606 5.07 -29.47 -72.07
CA THR A 606 5.90 -28.47 -72.69
C THR A 606 5.87 -27.12 -71.96
N ILE A 607 7.03 -26.58 -71.62
CA ILE A 607 7.16 -25.26 -71.05
C ILE A 607 7.65 -24.27 -72.10
N THR A 608 6.99 -23.14 -72.22
CA THR A 608 7.46 -22.04 -73.10
C THR A 608 7.87 -20.86 -72.20
N LEU A 609 9.13 -20.50 -72.26
CA LEU A 609 9.58 -19.28 -71.52
C LEU A 609 9.35 -18.07 -72.43
N GLN A 610 8.69 -17.04 -71.86
CA GLN A 610 8.34 -15.81 -72.60
C GLN A 610 9.37 -14.68 -72.48
N ASP A 611 10.50 -14.92 -71.85
CA ASP A 611 11.34 -13.83 -71.28
C ASP A 611 12.66 -13.56 -72.07
N GLY A 612 12.81 -13.95 -73.31
CA GLY A 612 13.91 -13.54 -74.19
C GLY A 612 15.35 -13.89 -73.76
N THR A 613 15.49 -14.65 -72.66
CA THR A 613 16.80 -15.05 -72.09
C THR A 613 17.36 -16.35 -72.67
N LEU A 614 16.54 -17.09 -73.37
CA LEU A 614 16.96 -18.27 -74.20
C LEU A 614 16.69 -17.92 -75.64
N ASP A 615 17.71 -18.04 -76.49
CA ASP A 615 17.59 -17.82 -77.92
C ASP A 615 16.37 -18.58 -78.47
N GLU A 616 15.46 -17.83 -79.10
CA GLU A 616 14.22 -18.21 -79.78
C GLU A 616 13.55 -19.52 -79.27
N ALA A 617 12.50 -19.37 -78.46
CA ALA A 617 11.41 -20.35 -78.25
C ALA A 617 11.71 -21.85 -78.46
N HIS A 618 12.73 -22.37 -77.77
CA HIS A 618 12.86 -23.82 -77.68
C HIS A 618 11.92 -24.34 -76.62
N PRO A 619 10.88 -25.09 -76.93
CA PRO A 619 9.99 -25.68 -75.97
C PRO A 619 10.75 -26.69 -75.13
N ILE A 620 10.76 -26.40 -73.79
CA ILE A 620 11.36 -27.35 -72.83
C ILE A 620 10.35 -28.45 -72.56
N SER A 621 10.75 -29.66 -72.85
CA SER A 621 9.86 -30.80 -72.67
C SER A 621 9.86 -31.31 -71.24
N VAL A 622 8.68 -31.61 -70.74
CA VAL A 622 8.47 -32.22 -69.42
C VAL A 622 7.89 -33.59 -69.58
N SER A 623 8.48 -34.56 -68.93
CA SER A 623 7.95 -35.93 -68.91
C SER A 623 6.84 -36.00 -67.87
N VAL A 624 5.66 -36.46 -68.20
CA VAL A 624 4.53 -36.62 -67.37
C VAL A 624 4.09 -38.05 -67.24
N GLY A 625 4.11 -38.59 -66.03
CA GLY A 625 3.58 -39.93 -65.76
C GLY A 625 2.30 -39.80 -64.89
N CYS A 626 1.42 -40.78 -65.00
CA CYS A 626 0.15 -40.75 -64.39
C CYS A 626 -0.19 -42.04 -63.62
N SER A 627 -0.71 -41.94 -62.43
CA SER A 627 -1.30 -43.05 -61.67
C SER A 627 -2.75 -42.75 -61.29
N VAL A 628 -3.66 -43.42 -62.00
CA VAL A 628 -5.13 -43.23 -61.79
C VAL A 628 -5.79 -44.61 -61.64
N ASN A 629 -7.06 -44.62 -61.26
CA ASN A 629 -7.97 -45.77 -61.16
C ASN A 629 -7.36 -46.94 -60.34
N ARG A 630 -6.73 -46.65 -59.22
CA ARG A 630 -6.19 -47.65 -58.33
C ARG A 630 -7.31 -48.41 -57.61
N GLN A 631 -7.14 -49.72 -57.43
CA GLN A 631 -8.18 -50.55 -56.79
C GLN A 631 -8.29 -50.37 -55.27
N LYS A 632 -7.25 -49.85 -54.63
CA LYS A 632 -7.16 -49.67 -53.18
C LYS A 632 -6.26 -48.50 -52.84
N THR A 633 -6.40 -48.02 -51.61
CA THR A 633 -5.47 -47.03 -51.04
C THR A 633 -4.05 -47.62 -50.97
N LEU A 634 -3.08 -46.93 -51.57
CA LEU A 634 -1.69 -47.32 -51.57
C LEU A 634 -0.88 -46.40 -50.64
N SER A 635 0.28 -46.89 -50.18
CA SER A 635 1.24 -45.99 -49.54
C SER A 635 1.66 -44.90 -50.52
N LEU A 636 2.04 -43.72 -50.02
CA LEU A 636 2.51 -42.63 -50.85
C LEU A 636 3.63 -43.08 -51.80
N GLU A 637 4.60 -43.83 -51.28
CA GLU A 637 5.75 -44.35 -52.03
C GLU A 637 5.32 -45.26 -53.15
N SER A 638 4.42 -46.20 -52.88
CA SER A 638 3.93 -47.14 -53.94
C SER A 638 3.11 -46.43 -55.01
N ALA A 639 2.34 -45.39 -54.60
CA ALA A 639 1.52 -44.63 -55.53
C ALA A 639 2.36 -43.69 -56.45
N LEU A 640 3.46 -43.13 -55.90
CA LEU A 640 4.41 -42.33 -56.63
C LEU A 640 5.20 -43.22 -57.58
N HIS A 641 5.62 -44.45 -57.18
CA HIS A 641 6.33 -45.40 -58.03
C HIS A 641 5.52 -45.79 -59.27
N LEU A 642 4.20 -45.98 -59.11
CA LEU A 642 3.33 -46.26 -60.26
C LEU A 642 3.27 -45.12 -61.30
N ALA A 643 3.27 -43.88 -60.81
CA ALA A 643 3.27 -42.70 -61.66
C ALA A 643 4.64 -42.48 -62.33
N ASP A 644 5.73 -42.75 -61.65
CA ASP A 644 7.11 -42.70 -62.18
C ASP A 644 7.31 -43.78 -63.19
N GLU A 645 6.82 -45.01 -62.99
CA GLU A 645 6.90 -46.13 -63.95
C GLU A 645 6.12 -45.78 -65.23
N ASP A 646 4.92 -45.23 -65.17
CA ASP A 646 4.19 -44.75 -66.36
C ASP A 646 4.97 -43.64 -67.10
N MET A 647 5.55 -42.69 -66.34
CA MET A 647 6.41 -41.64 -66.91
C MET A 647 7.60 -42.25 -67.69
N TYR A 648 8.27 -43.23 -67.09
CA TYR A 648 9.42 -43.92 -67.76
C TYR A 648 9.04 -44.65 -69.02
N GLN A 649 7.90 -45.37 -69.03
CA GLN A 649 7.38 -46.05 -70.22
C GLN A 649 7.07 -45.06 -71.34
N ARG A 650 6.37 -43.93 -71.04
CA ARG A 650 6.11 -42.87 -72.02
C ARG A 650 7.38 -42.24 -72.55
N LYS A 651 8.39 -42.03 -71.69
CA LYS A 651 9.71 -41.52 -72.09
C LYS A 651 10.46 -42.46 -73.03
N GLN A 652 10.32 -43.77 -72.83
CA GLN A 652 10.88 -44.74 -73.75
C GLN A 652 10.15 -44.80 -75.10
N ALA A 653 8.81 -44.78 -75.12
CA ALA A 653 8.01 -44.77 -76.32
C ALA A 653 8.31 -43.55 -77.22
N SER A 654 8.35 -42.33 -76.61
CA SER A 654 8.72 -41.13 -77.37
C SER A 654 10.13 -41.12 -77.95
N ARG A 655 11.07 -41.79 -77.27
CA ARG A 655 12.46 -42.01 -77.85
C ARG A 655 12.49 -42.97 -78.96
N GLN A 656 11.62 -43.98 -79.04
CA GLN A 656 11.51 -44.93 -80.16
C GLN A 656 10.86 -44.31 -81.41
N GLU A 657 9.80 -43.49 -81.23
CA GLU A 657 9.15 -42.71 -82.27
C GLU A 657 10.11 -41.70 -82.91
N THR A 658 10.95 -41.03 -82.07
CA THR A 658 11.98 -40.09 -82.62
C THR A 658 13.10 -40.79 -83.38
N ARG A 659 13.34 -42.10 -83.16
CA ARG A 659 14.31 -42.93 -83.90
C ARG A 659 13.74 -43.54 -85.17
N GLN A 660 12.43 -43.53 -85.34
CA GLN A 660 11.78 -44.15 -86.57
C GLN A 660 11.33 -43.12 -87.61
N LYS A 661 11.52 -41.76 -87.39
CA LYS A 661 11.33 -40.81 -88.49
C LYS A 661 12.53 -40.89 -89.45
N PRO A 662 12.32 -41.21 -90.76
CA PRO A 662 13.38 -41.25 -91.73
C PRO A 662 14.01 -39.85 -91.91
N ALA A 663 15.33 -39.85 -92.17
CA ALA A 663 16.11 -38.68 -92.52
C ALA A 663 15.80 -38.18 -93.93
N ASP A 664 14.59 -37.74 -94.22
CA ASP A 664 14.23 -37.13 -95.49
C ASP A 664 13.29 -35.94 -95.20
N GLU A 665 13.88 -34.83 -94.75
CA GLU A 665 13.38 -33.47 -94.96
C GLU A 665 14.34 -32.47 -94.23
N ILE A 666 15.61 -32.46 -94.70
CA ILE A 666 16.51 -31.34 -94.53
C ILE A 666 17.10 -31.03 -95.93
N ARG A 667 16.27 -30.35 -96.71
CA ARG A 667 16.69 -29.52 -97.84
C ARG A 667 15.54 -28.52 -98.11
N VAL A 668 15.60 -27.35 -97.63
CA VAL A 668 15.58 -26.04 -98.25
C VAL A 668 15.69 -24.98 -97.13
#